data_7809e7f534136a439d36df388f41c586
#
_entry.id   7809e7f534136a439d36df388f41c586
#
_cell.length_a   1.000
_cell.length_b   1.000
_cell.length_c   1.000
_cell.angle_alpha   90.00
_cell.angle_beta   90.00
_cell.angle_gamma   90.00
#
_symmetry.space_group_name_H-M   'P 1'
#
loop_
_entity.id
_entity.type
_entity.pdbx_description
1 polymer ?
#
loop_
_entity_poly.entity_id
_entity_poly.type
_entity_poly.pdbx_seq_one_letter_code
_entity_poly.pdbx_strand_id
1 'polypeptide(L)'
;MMANYSFMDLETYSETPIKFGSHRYAQDCEIMLWAYALNDEPAEVWDLTSGVPMPAKLKKILDAAMAGKCYTVWHNGMNFDTVVLKAHGYDIPLRMIVDTMVMAYQHSLPGALGDLSAVFGLSEDVAKDKDGKRLVQLFCKPRPKNSTYHRADRTTHPEDWAHFVEYCRLDVEAERALFKKMPKFNLSKHERDLQILDAEINRRGMLMDVELANAAVAIAEETRVLLARRTREQTDGAVEAATQRDALLSYFESEYGVTLKTMTKAEVEKRINDDTIPEPMRELLRLRLQSTKTSVQKFAMLAEAVGRDGRLRGCLQFRGASRTGRFSGRLFQPQNLPRPTLKQDEIDFCIEAAKAGTLTALYDDPMEVLTNCLRSEIIAPAGKKLVVADYSNVEGRVLAWAAGEEWKIQAFRDFDEGHGHDLYKLAYSRAFGIKPEDVSKKQRQVGKVLELALGYGGGAPAFARFAKAYGIDLHDMAKNVRETISPMTWREAEDSYEYFLKKNLTGGLHRDVFIACDALKRAWRATNPKICALWNELGNAVMRVIDDPMLVEKAGPATISRTSGFLLVELPSGRKLCYPSPCPSDIGKKDSFTYLGINQMSRKWVRLESYGAKLVENYIQAVSCDLLCDALLRLDHAGYKTVLTVHDEAITEAPDTADYSLEKMSALMTELPTWATGLPLAAAGYEAYRYKKD
;
A
#
# COMPACT_ATOMS: atom_id res chain seq x y z
N MET A 1 38.07 -3.38 14.13
CA MET A 1 37.62 -4.79 14.02
C MET A 1 36.53 -4.83 12.96
N MET A 2 36.61 -5.74 11.99
CA MET A 2 35.51 -5.94 11.05
C MET A 2 34.29 -6.42 11.84
N ALA A 3 33.09 -5.94 11.47
CA ALA A 3 31.83 -6.39 12.10
C ALA A 3 31.62 -7.87 11.79
N ASN A 4 31.22 -8.66 12.81
CA ASN A 4 30.82 -10.05 12.60
C ASN A 4 29.37 -10.12 12.12
N TYR A 5 29.13 -10.94 11.12
CA TYR A 5 27.81 -11.23 10.57
C TYR A 5 27.51 -12.72 10.70
N SER A 6 26.35 -13.07 11.18
CA SER A 6 25.83 -14.43 11.14
C SER A 6 24.59 -14.47 10.25
N PHE A 7 24.62 -15.28 9.22
CA PHE A 7 23.51 -15.50 8.29
C PHE A 7 22.66 -16.65 8.83
N MET A 8 21.35 -16.49 8.85
CA MET A 8 20.46 -17.41 9.55
C MET A 8 19.11 -17.56 8.82
N ASP A 9 18.53 -18.75 8.91
CA ASP A 9 17.22 -19.07 8.40
C ASP A 9 16.52 -20.10 9.30
N LEU A 10 15.17 -20.07 9.39
CA LEU A 10 14.36 -20.98 10.18
C LEU A 10 13.36 -21.71 9.31
N GLU A 11 13.22 -23.01 9.55
CA GLU A 11 12.08 -23.78 9.06
C GLU A 11 11.15 -24.15 10.22
N THR A 12 9.87 -23.88 10.06
CA THR A 12 8.90 -23.96 11.15
C THR A 12 7.64 -24.71 10.75
N TYR A 13 6.99 -25.37 11.73
CA TYR A 13 5.67 -25.97 11.55
C TYR A 13 4.63 -25.24 12.39
N SER A 14 3.43 -25.06 11.84
CA SER A 14 2.28 -24.59 12.62
C SER A 14 0.96 -25.08 12.03
N GLU A 15 -0.01 -25.36 12.89
CA GLU A 15 -1.40 -25.54 12.50
C GLU A 15 -2.09 -24.22 12.17
N THR A 16 -1.61 -23.10 12.74
CA THR A 16 -2.07 -21.75 12.40
C THR A 16 -1.52 -21.34 11.03
N PRO A 17 -2.37 -21.10 10.03
CA PRO A 17 -1.91 -20.68 8.70
C PRO A 17 -1.19 -19.34 8.71
N ILE A 18 -0.03 -19.25 8.03
CA ILE A 18 0.78 -18.02 7.91
C ILE A 18 0.00 -16.85 7.27
N LYS A 19 -1.08 -17.11 6.54
CA LYS A 19 -1.95 -16.06 5.98
C LYS A 19 -2.59 -15.16 7.04
N PHE A 20 -2.64 -15.59 8.30
CA PHE A 20 -3.11 -14.79 9.43
C PHE A 20 -2.01 -13.92 10.07
N GLY A 21 -0.83 -13.88 9.46
CA GLY A 21 0.31 -13.07 9.86
C GLY A 21 1.32 -13.82 10.72
N SER A 22 2.57 -13.40 10.60
CA SER A 22 3.71 -14.03 11.28
C SER A 22 3.60 -13.98 12.80
N HIS A 23 3.08 -12.90 13.36
CA HIS A 23 2.90 -12.76 14.81
C HIS A 23 1.85 -13.72 15.38
N ARG A 24 0.75 -13.96 14.65
CA ARG A 24 -0.25 -14.95 15.06
C ARG A 24 0.28 -16.36 14.87
N TYR A 25 0.94 -16.60 13.75
CA TYR A 25 1.61 -17.86 13.45
C TYR A 25 2.65 -18.24 14.53
N ALA A 26 3.48 -17.28 14.93
CA ALA A 26 4.56 -17.51 15.90
C ALA A 26 4.07 -17.90 17.31
N GLN A 27 2.81 -17.63 17.65
CA GLN A 27 2.24 -18.03 18.94
C GLN A 27 2.01 -19.53 19.10
N ASP A 28 1.92 -20.25 17.97
CA ASP A 28 1.55 -21.67 17.91
C ASP A 28 2.54 -22.50 17.09
N CYS A 29 3.64 -21.90 16.59
CA CYS A 29 4.60 -22.62 15.75
C CYS A 29 5.67 -23.34 16.56
N GLU A 30 6.26 -24.36 15.93
CA GLU A 30 7.45 -25.08 16.36
C GLU A 30 8.60 -24.78 15.41
N ILE A 31 9.80 -24.52 15.93
CA ILE A 31 11.03 -24.43 15.12
C ILE A 31 11.55 -25.83 14.88
N MET A 32 11.62 -26.23 13.61
CA MET A 32 12.10 -27.56 13.22
C MET A 32 13.59 -27.55 12.87
N LEU A 33 13.99 -26.61 12.01
CA LEU A 33 15.37 -26.47 11.54
C LEU A 33 15.84 -25.04 11.77
N TRP A 34 17.12 -24.88 12.12
CA TRP A 34 17.78 -23.59 12.23
C TRP A 34 19.13 -23.65 11.50
N ALA A 35 19.20 -23.08 10.32
CA ALA A 35 20.44 -22.91 9.59
C ALA A 35 21.19 -21.66 10.04
N TYR A 36 22.51 -21.72 10.11
CA TYR A 36 23.37 -20.60 10.50
C TYR A 36 24.78 -20.69 9.90
N ALA A 37 25.37 -19.53 9.62
CA ALA A 37 26.76 -19.41 9.18
C ALA A 37 27.39 -18.16 9.79
N LEU A 38 28.62 -18.24 10.27
CA LEU A 38 29.38 -17.09 10.77
C LEU A 38 30.33 -16.58 9.69
N ASN A 39 30.18 -15.33 9.27
CA ASN A 39 30.99 -14.69 8.23
C ASN A 39 31.06 -15.55 6.93
N ASP A 40 32.24 -16.03 6.56
CA ASP A 40 32.45 -16.85 5.36
C ASP A 40 32.57 -18.37 5.66
N GLU A 41 32.30 -18.79 6.90
CA GLU A 41 32.30 -20.21 7.26
C GLU A 41 31.11 -20.92 6.57
N PRO A 42 31.24 -22.23 6.29
CA PRO A 42 30.12 -23.01 5.73
C PRO A 42 28.89 -22.95 6.61
N ALA A 43 27.71 -22.94 5.98
CA ALA A 43 26.45 -23.00 6.70
C ALA A 43 26.22 -24.40 7.32
N GLU A 44 25.79 -24.40 8.58
CA GLU A 44 25.41 -25.56 9.37
C GLU A 44 23.92 -25.52 9.68
N VAL A 45 23.30 -26.67 9.91
CA VAL A 45 21.88 -26.78 10.28
C VAL A 45 21.74 -27.50 11.60
N TRP A 46 21.02 -26.92 12.53
CA TRP A 46 20.55 -27.60 13.72
C TRP A 46 19.14 -28.12 13.48
N ASP A 47 18.98 -29.46 13.52
CA ASP A 47 17.70 -30.16 13.51
C ASP A 47 17.20 -30.29 14.96
N LEU A 48 16.29 -29.39 15.37
CA LEU A 48 15.71 -29.37 16.71
C LEU A 48 14.86 -30.63 16.97
N THR A 49 14.29 -31.22 15.91
CA THR A 49 13.43 -32.42 16.02
C THR A 49 14.24 -33.68 16.34
N SER A 50 15.57 -33.63 16.20
CA SER A 50 16.47 -34.74 16.51
C SER A 50 16.68 -34.97 18.00
N GLY A 51 16.31 -34.02 18.86
CA GLY A 51 16.59 -34.04 20.28
C GLY A 51 18.03 -33.70 20.66
N VAL A 52 18.87 -33.36 19.67
CA VAL A 52 20.25 -32.89 19.91
C VAL A 52 20.20 -31.48 20.50
N PRO A 53 20.96 -31.18 21.58
CA PRO A 53 20.98 -29.86 22.16
C PRO A 53 21.57 -28.83 21.19
N MET A 54 21.26 -27.52 21.45
CA MET A 54 21.78 -26.42 20.64
C MET A 54 23.31 -26.51 20.48
N PRO A 55 23.81 -26.43 19.24
CA PRO A 55 25.26 -26.40 18.97
C PRO A 55 25.96 -25.25 19.71
N ALA A 56 27.09 -25.55 20.33
CA ALA A 56 27.85 -24.57 21.11
C ALA A 56 28.27 -23.33 20.28
N LYS A 57 28.50 -23.50 18.97
CA LYS A 57 28.78 -22.42 18.03
C LYS A 57 27.57 -21.50 17.86
N LEU A 58 26.37 -22.04 17.62
CA LEU A 58 25.14 -21.25 17.51
C LEU A 58 24.86 -20.48 18.79
N LYS A 59 25.02 -21.14 19.96
CA LYS A 59 24.86 -20.46 21.24
C LYS A 59 25.80 -19.26 21.40
N LYS A 60 27.07 -19.40 21.05
CA LYS A 60 28.04 -18.30 21.09
C LYS A 60 27.66 -17.15 20.16
N ILE A 61 27.15 -17.46 18.97
CA ILE A 61 26.67 -16.46 18.01
C ILE A 61 25.47 -15.68 18.60
N LEU A 62 24.50 -16.38 19.16
CA LEU A 62 23.33 -15.75 19.79
C LEU A 62 23.71 -14.87 20.98
N ASP A 63 24.58 -15.38 21.87
CA ASP A 63 25.10 -14.62 23.01
C ASP A 63 25.82 -13.34 22.54
N ALA A 64 26.59 -13.42 21.44
CA ALA A 64 27.25 -12.27 20.84
C ALA A 64 26.27 -11.29 20.20
N ALA A 65 25.20 -11.78 19.54
CA ALA A 65 24.16 -10.95 18.98
C ALA A 65 23.37 -10.21 20.06
N MET A 66 22.98 -10.90 21.12
CA MET A 66 22.28 -10.31 22.26
C MET A 66 23.15 -9.27 22.99
N ALA A 67 24.47 -9.50 23.05
CA ALA A 67 25.45 -8.54 23.60
C ALA A 67 25.78 -7.36 22.64
N GLY A 68 25.20 -7.29 21.44
CA GLY A 68 25.46 -6.24 20.46
C GLY A 68 26.81 -6.35 19.75
N LYS A 69 27.40 -7.55 19.66
CA LYS A 69 28.74 -7.81 19.09
C LYS A 69 28.72 -8.58 17.77
N CYS A 70 27.58 -9.11 17.34
CA CYS A 70 27.39 -9.84 16.09
C CYS A 70 26.07 -9.43 15.44
N TYR A 71 26.10 -9.01 14.19
CA TYR A 71 24.88 -8.80 13.41
C TYR A 71 24.32 -10.14 12.94
N THR A 72 23.00 -10.31 13.02
CA THR A 72 22.30 -11.44 12.42
C THR A 72 21.66 -10.97 11.12
N VAL A 73 21.89 -11.68 10.04
CA VAL A 73 21.38 -11.40 8.70
C VAL A 73 20.30 -12.44 8.40
N TRP A 74 19.17 -11.99 7.88
CA TRP A 74 17.99 -12.79 7.61
C TRP A 74 17.31 -12.34 6.31
N HIS A 75 16.59 -13.23 5.67
CA HIS A 75 15.72 -12.85 4.56
C HIS A 75 14.25 -12.78 5.01
N ASN A 76 13.69 -11.58 5.17
CA ASN A 76 12.39 -11.31 5.81
C ASN A 76 12.39 -11.49 7.34
N GLY A 77 13.54 -11.48 7.96
CA GLY A 77 13.71 -11.80 9.37
C GLY A 77 13.02 -10.81 10.32
N MET A 78 12.96 -9.52 9.97
CA MET A 78 12.24 -8.52 10.76
C MET A 78 10.75 -8.85 10.94
N ASN A 79 10.14 -9.49 9.94
CA ASN A 79 8.71 -9.78 9.91
C ASN A 79 8.39 -11.27 10.14
N PHE A 80 9.37 -12.17 10.18
CA PHE A 80 9.12 -13.59 10.36
C PHE A 80 10.08 -14.23 11.37
N ASP A 81 11.32 -14.51 11.03
CA ASP A 81 12.22 -15.34 11.85
C ASP A 81 12.44 -14.76 13.23
N THR A 82 12.71 -13.49 13.35
CA THR A 82 12.93 -12.85 14.66
C THR A 82 11.65 -12.69 15.48
N VAL A 83 10.47 -12.73 14.83
CA VAL A 83 9.18 -12.80 15.51
C VAL A 83 8.97 -14.19 16.09
N VAL A 84 9.28 -15.23 15.34
CA VAL A 84 9.27 -16.63 15.80
C VAL A 84 10.26 -16.81 16.95
N LEU A 85 11.51 -16.39 16.78
CA LEU A 85 12.52 -16.48 17.83
C LEU A 85 12.11 -15.81 19.13
N LYS A 86 11.53 -14.62 19.04
CA LYS A 86 11.02 -13.90 20.22
C LYS A 86 9.93 -14.66 20.95
N ALA A 87 9.02 -15.32 20.22
CA ALA A 87 7.97 -16.16 20.80
C ALA A 87 8.56 -17.39 21.50
N HIS A 88 9.76 -17.85 21.09
CA HIS A 88 10.50 -18.98 21.69
C HIS A 88 11.58 -18.53 22.70
N GLY A 89 11.57 -17.28 23.15
CA GLY A 89 12.47 -16.77 24.19
C GLY A 89 13.81 -16.19 23.71
N TYR A 90 14.03 -16.09 22.41
CA TYR A 90 15.23 -15.48 21.82
C TYR A 90 14.92 -14.06 21.31
N ASP A 91 15.07 -13.03 22.13
CA ASP A 91 14.79 -11.63 21.76
C ASP A 91 16.06 -10.91 21.30
N ILE A 92 16.48 -11.15 20.05
CA ILE A 92 17.62 -10.46 19.44
C ILE A 92 17.30 -8.97 19.31
N PRO A 93 18.18 -8.07 19.78
CA PRO A 93 17.96 -6.63 19.65
C PRO A 93 17.79 -6.21 18.19
N LEU A 94 16.74 -5.46 17.87
CA LEU A 94 16.41 -5.03 16.48
C LEU A 94 17.59 -4.36 15.77
N ARG A 95 18.41 -3.61 16.51
CA ARG A 95 19.62 -2.98 15.97
C ARG A 95 20.67 -3.98 15.47
N MET A 96 20.62 -5.25 15.89
CA MET A 96 21.53 -6.32 15.46
C MET A 96 20.96 -7.17 14.33
N ILE A 97 19.73 -6.91 13.88
CA ILE A 97 19.08 -7.66 12.80
C ILE A 97 19.26 -6.90 11.49
N VAL A 98 19.78 -7.55 10.47
CA VAL A 98 19.85 -7.07 9.09
C VAL A 98 18.88 -7.89 8.26
N ASP A 99 18.03 -7.25 7.46
CA ASP A 99 17.01 -7.92 6.65
C ASP A 99 17.27 -7.68 5.16
N THR A 100 17.64 -8.73 4.45
CA THR A 100 18.02 -8.68 3.02
C THR A 100 16.80 -8.41 2.13
N MET A 101 15.58 -8.80 2.53
CA MET A 101 14.36 -8.43 1.82
C MET A 101 14.06 -6.94 1.94
N VAL A 102 14.26 -6.34 3.11
CA VAL A 102 14.13 -4.89 3.29
C VAL A 102 15.20 -4.15 2.48
N MET A 103 16.46 -4.63 2.48
CA MET A 103 17.51 -4.08 1.61
C MET A 103 17.08 -4.13 0.13
N ALA A 104 16.46 -5.20 -0.32
CA ALA A 104 15.94 -5.30 -1.69
C ALA A 104 14.87 -4.23 -1.97
N TYR A 105 13.89 -4.06 -1.08
CA TYR A 105 12.83 -3.04 -1.24
C TYR A 105 13.37 -1.62 -1.25
N GLN A 106 14.36 -1.31 -0.42
CA GLN A 106 15.06 0.00 -0.41
C GLN A 106 15.75 0.32 -1.76
N HIS A 107 16.00 -0.68 -2.58
CA HIS A 107 16.65 -0.55 -3.90
C HIS A 107 15.70 -0.90 -5.07
N SER A 108 14.37 -0.94 -4.82
CA SER A 108 13.34 -1.25 -5.83
C SER A 108 13.48 -2.64 -6.47
N LEU A 109 14.12 -3.58 -5.78
CA LEU A 109 14.31 -4.96 -6.20
C LEU A 109 13.16 -5.88 -5.73
N PRO A 110 13.03 -7.10 -6.30
CA PRO A 110 12.08 -8.09 -5.81
C PRO A 110 12.35 -8.47 -4.36
N GLY A 111 11.29 -8.83 -3.60
CA GLY A 111 11.43 -9.24 -2.21
C GLY A 111 11.65 -10.75 -2.02
N ALA A 112 11.29 -11.59 -2.98
CA ALA A 112 11.44 -13.05 -2.84
C ALA A 112 12.88 -13.50 -3.10
N LEU A 113 13.42 -14.37 -2.24
CA LEU A 113 14.81 -14.86 -2.31
C LEU A 113 15.14 -15.45 -3.69
N GLY A 114 14.24 -16.29 -4.25
CA GLY A 114 14.43 -16.89 -5.56
C GLY A 114 14.44 -15.88 -6.71
N ASP A 115 13.58 -14.86 -6.66
CA ASP A 115 13.55 -13.79 -7.68
C ASP A 115 14.83 -12.95 -7.60
N LEU A 116 15.31 -12.64 -6.40
CA LEU A 116 16.58 -11.94 -6.18
C LEU A 116 17.75 -12.75 -6.71
N SER A 117 17.79 -14.05 -6.42
CA SER A 117 18.82 -14.97 -6.93
C SER A 117 18.89 -14.94 -8.45
N ALA A 118 17.73 -14.94 -9.12
CA ALA A 118 17.66 -14.81 -10.57
C ALA A 118 18.15 -13.44 -11.08
N VAL A 119 17.76 -12.34 -10.42
CA VAL A 119 18.18 -10.97 -10.79
C VAL A 119 19.69 -10.81 -10.67
N PHE A 120 20.32 -11.38 -9.64
CA PHE A 120 21.78 -11.28 -9.42
C PHE A 120 22.59 -12.41 -10.08
N GLY A 121 21.95 -13.30 -10.82
CA GLY A 121 22.62 -14.39 -11.53
C GLY A 121 23.42 -15.29 -10.60
N LEU A 122 22.82 -15.75 -9.51
CA LEU A 122 23.48 -16.75 -8.65
C LEU A 122 23.56 -18.08 -9.38
N SER A 123 24.70 -18.80 -9.21
CA SER A 123 24.88 -20.15 -9.76
C SER A 123 23.80 -21.12 -9.26
N GLU A 124 23.51 -22.18 -10.00
CA GLU A 124 22.52 -23.19 -9.60
C GLU A 124 22.87 -23.84 -8.26
N ASP A 125 24.15 -23.97 -7.92
CA ASP A 125 24.65 -24.52 -6.65
C ASP A 125 24.35 -23.62 -5.44
N VAL A 126 24.05 -22.34 -5.67
CA VAL A 126 23.79 -21.33 -4.64
C VAL A 126 22.37 -20.75 -4.78
N ALA A 127 21.71 -21.02 -5.91
CA ALA A 127 20.34 -20.58 -6.14
C ALA A 127 19.38 -21.41 -5.29
N LYS A 128 18.22 -20.78 -4.96
CA LYS A 128 17.16 -21.45 -4.21
C LYS A 128 16.74 -22.76 -4.89
N ASP A 129 16.66 -23.83 -4.12
CA ASP A 129 16.21 -25.15 -4.57
C ASP A 129 14.80 -25.09 -5.19
N LYS A 130 14.67 -25.62 -6.41
CA LYS A 130 13.40 -25.66 -7.17
C LYS A 130 12.32 -26.49 -6.47
N ASP A 131 12.71 -27.49 -5.65
CA ASP A 131 11.81 -28.38 -4.91
C ASP A 131 11.40 -27.82 -3.53
N GLY A 132 12.02 -26.74 -3.08
CA GLY A 132 11.78 -26.14 -1.76
C GLY A 132 10.31 -25.84 -1.48
N LYS A 133 9.55 -25.40 -2.51
CA LYS A 133 8.12 -25.15 -2.36
C LYS A 133 7.33 -26.42 -2.00
N ARG A 134 7.71 -27.57 -2.54
CA ARG A 134 7.12 -28.89 -2.22
C ARG A 134 7.47 -29.28 -0.80
N LEU A 135 8.73 -29.13 -0.40
CA LEU A 135 9.21 -29.48 0.94
C LEU A 135 8.55 -28.63 2.03
N VAL A 136 8.43 -27.31 1.81
CA VAL A 136 7.69 -26.41 2.71
C VAL A 136 6.20 -26.81 2.81
N GLN A 137 5.55 -27.20 1.71
CA GLN A 137 4.17 -27.71 1.76
C GLN A 137 4.06 -29.05 2.50
N LEU A 138 5.08 -29.87 2.45
CA LEU A 138 5.11 -31.18 3.10
C LEU A 138 5.31 -31.06 4.60
N PHE A 139 6.29 -30.27 5.06
CA PHE A 139 6.75 -30.27 6.45
C PHE A 139 6.24 -29.09 7.29
N CYS A 140 6.01 -27.91 6.69
CA CYS A 140 5.68 -26.72 7.46
C CYS A 140 4.18 -26.54 7.74
N LYS A 141 3.32 -27.43 7.27
CA LYS A 141 1.87 -27.32 7.38
C LYS A 141 1.23 -28.68 7.71
N PRO A 142 0.02 -28.69 8.31
CA PRO A 142 -0.78 -29.89 8.43
C PRO A 142 -1.03 -30.52 7.06
N ARG A 143 -1.03 -31.83 7.01
CA ARG A 143 -1.37 -32.59 5.81
C ARG A 143 -2.88 -32.51 5.52
N PRO A 144 -3.30 -32.68 4.26
CA PRO A 144 -4.72 -32.75 3.92
C PRO A 144 -5.45 -33.82 4.75
N LYS A 145 -6.74 -33.59 5.04
CA LYS A 145 -7.55 -34.49 5.88
C LYS A 145 -7.63 -35.95 5.40
N ASN A 146 -7.41 -36.19 4.10
CA ASN A 146 -7.38 -37.51 3.47
C ASN A 146 -5.98 -38.13 3.46
N SER A 147 -4.99 -37.53 4.09
CA SER A 147 -3.64 -38.07 4.21
C SER A 147 -3.54 -39.09 5.32
N THR A 148 -2.65 -40.10 5.17
CA THR A 148 -2.38 -41.15 6.19
C THR A 148 -1.83 -40.53 7.48
N TYR A 149 -1.07 -39.45 7.37
CA TYR A 149 -0.46 -38.76 8.52
C TYR A 149 -1.01 -37.32 8.60
N HIS A 150 -1.29 -36.87 9.82
CA HIS A 150 -1.67 -35.47 10.06
C HIS A 150 -0.49 -34.51 9.83
N ARG A 151 0.73 -34.99 10.11
CA ARG A 151 1.99 -34.24 9.93
C ARG A 151 3.04 -35.15 9.28
N ALA A 152 3.79 -34.61 8.34
CA ALA A 152 5.01 -35.23 7.83
C ALA A 152 6.22 -34.77 8.68
N ASP A 153 7.14 -35.67 8.95
CA ASP A 153 8.33 -35.45 9.76
C ASP A 153 9.52 -36.31 9.30
N ARG A 154 10.65 -36.20 10.00
CA ARG A 154 11.87 -36.94 9.72
C ARG A 154 11.70 -38.49 9.78
N THR A 155 10.69 -38.99 10.50
CA THR A 155 10.46 -40.43 10.65
C THR A 155 9.55 -41.00 9.57
N THR A 156 8.58 -40.19 9.14
CA THR A 156 7.60 -40.56 8.11
C THR A 156 8.14 -40.37 6.68
N HIS A 157 9.04 -39.38 6.48
CA HIS A 157 9.60 -39.01 5.17
C HIS A 157 11.12 -38.73 5.27
N PRO A 158 11.96 -39.73 5.61
CA PRO A 158 13.38 -39.46 5.94
C PRO A 158 14.22 -38.94 4.77
N GLU A 159 13.96 -39.36 3.54
CA GLU A 159 14.69 -38.84 2.35
C GLU A 159 14.32 -37.41 2.03
N ASP A 160 13.03 -37.08 2.02
CA ASP A 160 12.55 -35.68 1.84
C ASP A 160 13.03 -34.79 2.99
N TRP A 161 13.13 -35.34 4.23
CA TRP A 161 13.66 -34.57 5.36
C TRP A 161 15.14 -34.24 5.19
N ALA A 162 15.95 -35.17 4.74
CA ALA A 162 17.37 -34.92 4.46
C ALA A 162 17.52 -33.82 3.36
N HIS A 163 16.67 -33.86 2.33
CA HIS A 163 16.61 -32.82 1.31
C HIS A 163 16.14 -31.47 1.91
N PHE A 164 15.18 -31.48 2.85
CA PHE A 164 14.69 -30.26 3.52
C PHE A 164 15.76 -29.61 4.41
N VAL A 165 16.59 -30.40 5.09
CA VAL A 165 17.78 -29.91 5.83
C VAL A 165 18.76 -29.23 4.89
N GLU A 166 19.05 -29.84 3.73
CA GLU A 166 19.94 -29.24 2.72
C GLU A 166 19.33 -27.98 2.10
N TYR A 167 18.02 -27.96 1.86
CA TYR A 167 17.27 -26.80 1.42
C TYR A 167 17.45 -25.61 2.37
N CYS A 168 17.25 -25.80 3.68
CA CYS A 168 17.44 -24.79 4.71
C CYS A 168 18.89 -24.28 4.74
N ARG A 169 19.88 -25.15 4.57
CA ARG A 169 21.30 -24.81 4.48
C ARG A 169 21.59 -23.90 3.27
N LEU A 170 21.01 -24.24 2.10
CA LEU A 170 21.20 -23.50 0.86
C LEU A 170 20.54 -22.12 0.89
N ASP A 171 19.42 -21.95 1.58
CA ASP A 171 18.79 -20.63 1.74
C ASP A 171 19.72 -19.64 2.47
N VAL A 172 20.47 -20.10 3.49
CA VAL A 172 21.53 -19.28 4.17
C VAL A 172 22.69 -18.93 3.22
N GLU A 173 23.14 -19.88 2.38
CA GLU A 173 24.20 -19.61 1.40
C GLU A 173 23.74 -18.61 0.32
N ALA A 174 22.51 -18.75 -0.16
CA ALA A 174 21.88 -17.82 -1.13
C ALA A 174 21.74 -16.41 -0.52
N GLU A 175 21.25 -16.31 0.71
CA GLU A 175 21.13 -15.06 1.43
C GLU A 175 22.47 -14.36 1.59
N ARG A 176 23.51 -15.08 2.00
CA ARG A 176 24.87 -14.56 2.16
C ARG A 176 25.43 -14.03 0.84
N ALA A 177 25.24 -14.78 -0.25
CA ALA A 177 25.68 -14.36 -1.58
C ALA A 177 24.95 -13.07 -2.03
N LEU A 178 23.64 -12.97 -1.77
CA LEU A 178 22.84 -11.79 -2.04
C LEU A 178 23.27 -10.59 -1.20
N PHE A 179 23.46 -10.76 0.10
CA PHE A 179 23.93 -9.70 1.00
C PHE A 179 25.22 -9.05 0.51
N LYS A 180 26.15 -9.87 -0.04
CA LYS A 180 27.40 -9.37 -0.61
C LYS A 180 27.21 -8.61 -1.93
N LYS A 181 26.27 -9.04 -2.79
CA LYS A 181 26.04 -8.49 -4.12
C LYS A 181 25.07 -7.29 -4.14
N MET A 182 24.14 -7.22 -3.19
CA MET A 182 23.12 -6.15 -3.17
C MET A 182 23.74 -4.76 -3.01
N PRO A 183 23.18 -3.73 -3.70
CA PRO A 183 23.62 -2.35 -3.52
C PRO A 183 23.33 -1.85 -2.10
N LYS A 184 24.08 -0.82 -1.68
CA LYS A 184 24.01 -0.25 -0.34
C LYS A 184 23.75 1.26 -0.35
N PHE A 185 23.10 1.80 -1.41
CA PHE A 185 22.89 3.24 -1.60
C PHE A 185 22.01 3.85 -0.51
N ASN A 186 21.04 3.08 0.02
CA ASN A 186 20.04 3.51 0.99
C ASN A 186 20.25 2.90 2.40
N LEU A 187 21.48 2.51 2.75
CA LEU A 187 21.78 1.95 4.08
C LEU A 187 22.38 3.01 5.01
N SER A 188 21.72 4.16 5.16
CA SER A 188 22.11 5.18 6.12
C SER A 188 21.71 4.81 7.55
N LYS A 189 22.32 5.48 8.55
CA LYS A 189 21.89 5.35 9.96
C LYS A 189 20.42 5.72 10.12
N HIS A 190 19.97 6.79 9.47
CA HIS A 190 18.58 7.24 9.50
C HIS A 190 17.61 6.17 8.95
N GLU A 191 17.88 5.58 7.78
CA GLU A 191 17.10 4.46 7.24
C GLU A 191 17.08 3.24 8.18
N ARG A 192 18.19 3.02 8.89
CA ARG A 192 18.27 1.95 9.88
C ARG A 192 17.36 2.22 11.10
N ASP A 193 17.39 3.44 11.62
CA ASP A 193 16.54 3.86 12.75
C ASP A 193 15.06 3.74 12.36
N LEU A 194 14.70 4.11 11.12
CA LEU A 194 13.34 3.94 10.58
C LEU A 194 12.93 2.46 10.44
N GLN A 195 13.83 1.61 9.98
CA GLN A 195 13.56 0.16 9.89
C GLN A 195 13.31 -0.45 11.28
N ILE A 196 14.06 -0.02 12.28
CA ILE A 196 13.86 -0.44 13.66
C ILE A 196 12.50 0.04 14.17
N LEU A 197 12.14 1.29 13.94
CA LEU A 197 10.85 1.85 14.34
C LEU A 197 9.68 1.11 13.64
N ASP A 198 9.79 0.79 12.34
CA ASP A 198 8.79 -0.03 11.64
C ASP A 198 8.60 -1.40 12.30
N ALA A 199 9.70 -2.07 12.63
CA ALA A 199 9.63 -3.35 13.33
C ALA A 199 8.98 -3.22 14.72
N GLU A 200 9.24 -2.12 15.44
CA GLU A 200 8.59 -1.83 16.73
C GLU A 200 7.08 -1.56 16.55
N ILE A 201 6.69 -0.78 15.52
CA ILE A 201 5.27 -0.54 15.19
C ILE A 201 4.57 -1.87 14.89
N ASN A 202 5.17 -2.72 14.05
CA ASN A 202 4.63 -4.03 13.71
C ASN A 202 4.54 -4.98 14.92
N ARG A 203 5.53 -4.95 15.83
CA ARG A 203 5.53 -5.74 17.08
C ARG A 203 4.54 -5.21 18.13
N ARG A 204 4.34 -3.89 18.18
CA ARG A 204 3.33 -3.24 19.04
C ARG A 204 1.94 -3.61 18.57
N GLY A 205 1.67 -3.47 17.28
CA GLY A 205 0.38 -3.70 16.67
C GLY A 205 -0.69 -2.75 17.19
N MET A 206 -1.92 -2.92 16.73
CA MET A 206 -3.09 -2.14 17.12
C MET A 206 -4.09 -3.02 17.87
N LEU A 207 -4.74 -2.48 18.90
CA LEU A 207 -5.81 -3.18 19.61
C LEU A 207 -7.06 -3.18 18.73
N MET A 208 -7.70 -4.36 18.62
CA MET A 208 -8.87 -4.58 17.77
C MET A 208 -10.10 -4.88 18.62
N ASP A 209 -11.27 -4.46 18.15
CA ASP A 209 -12.57 -4.82 18.75
C ASP A 209 -12.99 -6.22 18.30
N VAL A 210 -12.42 -7.25 18.95
CA VAL A 210 -12.67 -8.65 18.61
C VAL A 210 -14.14 -9.05 18.78
N GLU A 211 -14.86 -8.38 19.67
CA GLU A 211 -16.28 -8.61 19.85
C GLU A 211 -17.07 -8.16 18.60
N LEU A 212 -16.77 -6.95 18.09
CA LEU A 212 -17.36 -6.46 16.83
C LEU A 212 -16.98 -7.37 15.65
N ALA A 213 -15.72 -7.79 15.55
CA ALA A 213 -15.28 -8.68 14.47
C ALA A 213 -16.05 -10.01 14.48
N ASN A 214 -16.23 -10.63 15.64
CA ASN A 214 -16.99 -11.87 15.77
C ASN A 214 -18.49 -11.68 15.49
N ALA A 215 -19.09 -10.60 15.98
CA ALA A 215 -20.48 -10.24 15.69
C ALA A 215 -20.69 -10.02 14.17
N ALA A 216 -19.77 -9.31 13.52
CA ALA A 216 -19.83 -9.07 12.07
C ALA A 216 -19.71 -10.39 11.27
N VAL A 217 -18.88 -11.33 11.70
CA VAL A 217 -18.79 -12.66 11.07
C VAL A 217 -20.11 -13.42 11.20
N ALA A 218 -20.73 -13.43 12.38
CA ALA A 218 -22.02 -14.08 12.60
C ALA A 218 -23.13 -13.46 11.73
N ILE A 219 -23.23 -12.14 11.68
CA ILE A 219 -24.18 -11.40 10.86
C ILE A 219 -23.96 -11.68 9.37
N ALA A 220 -22.72 -11.73 8.93
CA ALA A 220 -22.39 -12.01 7.53
C ALA A 220 -22.82 -13.44 7.12
N GLU A 221 -22.65 -14.42 7.99
CA GLU A 221 -23.09 -15.80 7.72
C GLU A 221 -24.63 -15.89 7.70
N GLU A 222 -25.32 -15.29 8.66
CA GLU A 222 -26.78 -15.22 8.68
C GLU A 222 -27.31 -14.56 7.40
N THR A 223 -26.75 -13.42 7.03
CA THR A 223 -27.13 -12.69 5.81
C THR A 223 -26.89 -13.53 4.56
N ARG A 224 -25.76 -14.25 4.48
CA ARG A 224 -25.43 -15.15 3.37
C ARG A 224 -26.48 -16.24 3.20
N VAL A 225 -26.91 -16.85 4.29
CA VAL A 225 -27.98 -17.89 4.27
C VAL A 225 -29.30 -17.29 3.80
N LEU A 226 -29.67 -16.12 4.31
CA LEU A 226 -30.90 -15.42 3.92
C LEU A 226 -30.89 -15.06 2.42
N LEU A 227 -29.79 -14.49 1.91
CA LEU A 227 -29.68 -14.12 0.49
C LEU A 227 -29.69 -15.35 -0.43
N ALA A 228 -29.08 -16.45 -0.01
CA ALA A 228 -29.14 -17.72 -0.76
C ALA A 228 -30.58 -18.24 -0.83
N ARG A 229 -31.32 -18.23 0.29
CA ARG A 229 -32.73 -18.61 0.31
C ARG A 229 -33.57 -17.73 -0.63
N ARG A 230 -33.45 -16.40 -0.57
CA ARG A 230 -34.15 -15.48 -1.46
C ARG A 230 -33.80 -15.72 -2.94
N THR A 231 -32.54 -16.01 -3.25
CA THR A 231 -32.11 -16.33 -4.61
C THR A 231 -32.82 -17.59 -5.12
N ARG A 232 -32.86 -18.65 -4.29
CA ARG A 232 -33.54 -19.91 -4.62
C ARG A 232 -35.04 -19.71 -4.84
N GLU A 233 -35.70 -18.97 -3.96
CA GLU A 233 -37.13 -18.65 -4.06
C GLU A 233 -37.45 -17.88 -5.35
N GLN A 234 -36.62 -16.88 -5.71
CA GLN A 234 -36.83 -16.08 -6.92
C GLN A 234 -36.50 -16.79 -8.24
N THR A 235 -35.75 -17.89 -8.17
CA THR A 235 -35.37 -18.67 -9.34
C THR A 235 -36.03 -20.04 -9.39
N ASP A 236 -37.08 -20.27 -8.58
CA ASP A 236 -37.75 -21.57 -8.44
C ASP A 236 -36.78 -22.75 -8.25
N GLY A 237 -35.66 -22.49 -7.53
CA GLY A 237 -34.64 -23.46 -7.28
C GLY A 237 -33.58 -23.65 -8.38
N ALA A 238 -33.67 -22.89 -9.49
CA ALA A 238 -32.68 -22.99 -10.57
C ALA A 238 -31.28 -22.51 -10.18
N VAL A 239 -31.20 -21.56 -9.21
CA VAL A 239 -29.93 -21.02 -8.70
C VAL A 239 -29.90 -21.09 -7.18
N GLU A 240 -28.95 -21.82 -6.61
CA GLU A 240 -28.84 -22.02 -5.17
C GLU A 240 -28.42 -20.76 -4.39
N ALA A 241 -27.57 -19.93 -4.98
CA ALA A 241 -27.12 -18.68 -4.36
C ALA A 241 -26.65 -17.67 -5.40
N ALA A 242 -26.86 -16.39 -5.14
CA ALA A 242 -26.45 -15.30 -6.01
C ALA A 242 -24.92 -15.19 -6.19
N THR A 243 -24.12 -15.90 -5.40
CA THR A 243 -22.67 -16.03 -5.60
C THR A 243 -22.30 -16.94 -6.77
N GLN A 244 -23.18 -17.81 -7.23
CA GLN A 244 -22.98 -18.74 -8.35
C GLN A 244 -23.10 -17.98 -9.69
N ARG A 245 -21.99 -17.37 -10.12
CA ARG A 245 -21.95 -16.47 -11.29
C ARG A 245 -22.51 -17.11 -12.55
N ASP A 246 -22.00 -18.29 -12.89
CA ASP A 246 -22.31 -18.93 -14.18
C ASP A 246 -23.74 -19.45 -14.21
N ALA A 247 -24.26 -19.95 -13.07
CA ALA A 247 -25.66 -20.33 -12.93
C ALA A 247 -26.61 -19.14 -13.12
N LEU A 248 -26.28 -17.96 -12.53
CA LEU A 248 -27.06 -16.73 -12.74
C LEU A 248 -27.02 -16.26 -14.20
N LEU A 249 -25.86 -16.31 -14.86
CA LEU A 249 -25.73 -15.91 -16.27
C LEU A 249 -26.59 -16.80 -17.16
N SER A 250 -26.55 -18.13 -16.95
CA SER A 250 -27.39 -19.09 -17.69
C SER A 250 -28.89 -18.87 -17.42
N TYR A 251 -29.25 -18.59 -16.17
CA TYR A 251 -30.62 -18.30 -15.78
C TYR A 251 -31.15 -17.02 -16.46
N PHE A 252 -30.34 -15.93 -16.48
CA PHE A 252 -30.74 -14.69 -17.14
C PHE A 252 -30.94 -14.85 -18.65
N GLU A 253 -30.12 -15.66 -19.29
CA GLU A 253 -30.26 -15.94 -20.71
C GLU A 253 -31.50 -16.80 -21.00
N SER A 254 -31.74 -17.86 -20.21
CA SER A 254 -32.87 -18.76 -20.42
C SER A 254 -34.22 -18.15 -20.05
N GLU A 255 -34.30 -17.40 -18.94
CA GLU A 255 -35.55 -16.89 -18.40
C GLU A 255 -35.91 -15.51 -18.98
N TYR A 256 -34.93 -14.63 -19.15
CA TYR A 256 -35.17 -13.25 -19.59
C TYR A 256 -34.64 -12.93 -21.00
N GLY A 257 -33.95 -13.87 -21.64
CA GLY A 257 -33.30 -13.63 -22.94
C GLY A 257 -32.19 -12.58 -22.89
N VAL A 258 -31.60 -12.33 -21.72
CA VAL A 258 -30.59 -11.30 -21.50
C VAL A 258 -29.23 -11.92 -21.30
N THR A 259 -28.31 -11.72 -22.25
CA THR A 259 -26.92 -12.18 -22.16
C THR A 259 -26.04 -11.10 -21.57
N LEU A 260 -25.38 -11.38 -20.43
CA LEU A 260 -24.39 -10.53 -19.81
C LEU A 260 -22.98 -11.11 -20.01
N LYS A 261 -22.07 -10.32 -20.59
CA LYS A 261 -20.68 -10.74 -20.81
C LYS A 261 -19.87 -10.84 -19.51
N THR A 262 -20.16 -10.01 -18.52
CA THR A 262 -19.46 -9.95 -17.23
C THR A 262 -20.42 -9.63 -16.10
N MET A 263 -20.03 -10.00 -14.88
CA MET A 263 -20.73 -9.66 -13.64
C MET A 263 -19.85 -8.82 -12.72
N THR A 264 -19.06 -7.90 -13.31
CA THR A 264 -18.29 -6.92 -12.51
C THR A 264 -19.24 -5.98 -11.78
N LYS A 265 -18.82 -5.44 -10.64
CA LYS A 265 -19.63 -4.50 -9.84
C LYS A 265 -20.22 -3.38 -10.71
N ALA A 266 -19.41 -2.76 -11.57
CA ALA A 266 -19.84 -1.68 -12.45
C ALA A 266 -20.92 -2.10 -13.46
N GLU A 267 -20.81 -3.31 -14.04
CA GLU A 267 -21.84 -3.82 -14.97
C GLU A 267 -23.12 -4.17 -14.23
N VAL A 268 -23.02 -4.78 -13.05
CA VAL A 268 -24.19 -5.11 -12.21
C VAL A 268 -24.91 -3.82 -11.80
N GLU A 269 -24.22 -2.80 -11.29
CA GLU A 269 -24.81 -1.50 -10.93
C GLU A 269 -25.45 -0.81 -12.13
N LYS A 270 -24.83 -0.86 -13.30
CA LYS A 270 -25.42 -0.33 -14.55
C LYS A 270 -26.74 -1.02 -14.89
N ARG A 271 -26.81 -2.34 -14.76
CA ARG A 271 -28.01 -3.12 -15.10
C ARG A 271 -29.14 -2.98 -14.07
N ILE A 272 -28.80 -2.81 -12.79
CA ILE A 272 -29.79 -2.50 -11.75
C ILE A 272 -30.53 -1.18 -12.06
N ASN A 273 -29.83 -0.21 -12.65
CA ASN A 273 -30.39 1.11 -13.01
C ASN A 273 -30.89 1.19 -14.46
N ASP A 274 -31.01 0.09 -15.17
CA ASP A 274 -31.49 0.01 -16.54
C ASP A 274 -32.94 -0.43 -16.54
N ASP A 275 -33.86 0.50 -16.81
CA ASP A 275 -35.31 0.24 -16.81
C ASP A 275 -35.77 -0.70 -17.93
N THR A 276 -34.92 -1.02 -18.89
CA THR A 276 -35.20 -2.03 -19.92
C THR A 276 -35.01 -3.46 -19.40
N ILE A 277 -34.41 -3.64 -18.25
CA ILE A 277 -34.20 -4.94 -17.59
C ILE A 277 -35.41 -5.26 -16.71
N PRO A 278 -35.97 -6.48 -16.79
CA PRO A 278 -37.12 -6.89 -15.93
C PRO A 278 -36.80 -6.75 -14.44
N GLU A 279 -37.78 -6.28 -13.65
CA GLU A 279 -37.58 -6.05 -12.20
C GLU A 279 -37.13 -7.31 -11.43
N PRO A 280 -37.66 -8.53 -11.69
CA PRO A 280 -37.13 -9.72 -11.01
C PRO A 280 -35.65 -9.98 -11.29
N MET A 281 -35.16 -9.70 -12.51
CA MET A 281 -33.75 -9.79 -12.83
C MET A 281 -32.93 -8.71 -12.11
N ARG A 282 -33.46 -7.48 -12.04
CA ARG A 282 -32.81 -6.39 -11.27
C ARG A 282 -32.67 -6.76 -9.80
N GLU A 283 -33.69 -7.40 -9.22
CA GLU A 283 -33.63 -7.86 -7.83
C GLU A 283 -32.56 -8.97 -7.63
N LEU A 284 -32.46 -9.96 -8.51
CA LEU A 284 -31.40 -10.95 -8.49
C LEU A 284 -30.00 -10.30 -8.60
N LEU A 285 -29.88 -9.24 -9.39
CA LEU A 285 -28.63 -8.46 -9.47
C LEU A 285 -28.33 -7.70 -8.16
N ARG A 286 -29.34 -7.18 -7.44
CA ARG A 286 -29.18 -6.60 -6.10
C ARG A 286 -28.72 -7.66 -5.10
N LEU A 287 -29.37 -8.84 -5.06
CA LEU A 287 -28.93 -9.96 -4.23
C LEU A 287 -27.47 -10.38 -4.54
N ARG A 288 -27.10 -10.39 -5.82
CA ARG A 288 -25.72 -10.62 -6.25
C ARG A 288 -24.77 -9.58 -5.68
N LEU A 289 -25.10 -8.29 -5.79
CA LEU A 289 -24.26 -7.20 -5.31
C LEU A 289 -24.04 -7.28 -3.80
N GLN A 290 -25.09 -7.56 -3.03
CA GLN A 290 -25.02 -7.77 -1.58
C GLN A 290 -24.17 -8.99 -1.22
N SER A 291 -24.41 -10.14 -1.87
CA SER A 291 -23.72 -11.42 -1.58
C SER A 291 -22.23 -11.41 -1.91
N THR A 292 -21.76 -10.51 -2.77
CA THR A 292 -20.38 -10.46 -3.24
C THR A 292 -19.55 -9.35 -2.59
N LYS A 293 -20.02 -8.73 -1.52
CA LYS A 293 -19.27 -7.73 -0.76
C LYS A 293 -18.05 -8.36 -0.06
N THR A 294 -16.87 -8.16 -0.63
CA THR A 294 -15.62 -8.75 -0.13
C THR A 294 -15.06 -8.03 1.09
N SER A 295 -15.47 -6.78 1.34
CA SER A 295 -14.99 -5.98 2.48
C SER A 295 -15.29 -6.65 3.83
N VAL A 296 -16.43 -7.32 3.94
CA VAL A 296 -16.84 -8.04 5.17
C VAL A 296 -15.96 -9.25 5.49
N GLN A 297 -15.29 -9.84 4.48
CA GLN A 297 -14.33 -10.92 4.71
C GLN A 297 -13.12 -10.47 5.56
N LYS A 298 -12.89 -9.16 5.68
CA LYS A 298 -11.86 -8.63 6.55
C LYS A 298 -12.16 -8.87 8.04
N PHE A 299 -13.41 -8.91 8.47
CA PHE A 299 -13.77 -9.27 9.85
C PHE A 299 -13.38 -10.71 10.17
N ALA A 300 -13.65 -11.65 9.26
CA ALA A 300 -13.24 -13.04 9.43
C ALA A 300 -11.70 -13.19 9.50
N MET A 301 -10.97 -12.43 8.65
CA MET A 301 -9.52 -12.40 8.72
C MET A 301 -9.04 -11.80 10.04
N LEU A 302 -9.68 -10.73 10.55
CA LEU A 302 -9.34 -10.12 11.83
C LEU A 302 -9.54 -11.08 13.00
N ALA A 303 -10.68 -11.74 13.09
CA ALA A 303 -11.00 -12.70 14.15
C ALA A 303 -9.93 -13.81 14.28
N GLU A 304 -9.34 -14.24 13.17
CA GLU A 304 -8.29 -15.26 13.14
C GLU A 304 -6.87 -14.71 13.30
N ALA A 305 -6.60 -13.47 12.84
CA ALA A 305 -5.25 -12.90 12.80
C ALA A 305 -4.85 -12.17 14.08
N VAL A 306 -5.82 -11.80 14.89
CA VAL A 306 -5.56 -11.12 16.17
C VAL A 306 -4.86 -12.07 17.14
N GLY A 307 -3.83 -11.57 17.83
CA GLY A 307 -3.11 -12.31 18.86
C GLY A 307 -3.98 -12.51 20.12
N ARG A 308 -3.52 -13.37 21.03
CA ARG A 308 -4.21 -13.70 22.30
C ARG A 308 -4.48 -12.49 23.20
N ASP A 309 -3.74 -11.40 22.99
CA ASP A 309 -3.88 -10.13 23.71
C ASP A 309 -4.79 -9.10 23.00
N GLY A 310 -5.54 -9.52 21.99
CA GLY A 310 -6.45 -8.66 21.23
C GLY A 310 -5.76 -7.73 20.22
N ARG A 311 -4.44 -7.87 19.98
CA ARG A 311 -3.71 -7.00 19.05
C ARG A 311 -3.44 -7.64 17.70
N LEU A 312 -3.69 -6.89 16.64
CA LEU A 312 -3.29 -7.24 15.29
C LEU A 312 -1.91 -6.65 14.99
N ARG A 313 -0.98 -7.50 14.56
CA ARG A 313 0.44 -7.19 14.36
C ARG A 313 0.90 -7.49 12.94
N GLY A 314 2.04 -6.89 12.53
CA GLY A 314 2.64 -7.17 11.22
C GLY A 314 1.84 -6.59 10.05
N CYS A 315 1.19 -5.45 10.22
CA CYS A 315 0.32 -4.83 9.21
C CYS A 315 1.05 -3.93 8.22
N LEU A 316 2.33 -3.60 8.45
CA LEU A 316 3.14 -2.74 7.60
C LEU A 316 4.33 -3.48 7.01
N GLN A 317 4.69 -3.13 5.78
CA GLN A 317 5.93 -3.50 5.13
C GLN A 317 6.75 -2.25 4.86
N PHE A 318 7.89 -2.14 5.54
CA PHE A 318 8.83 -1.05 5.34
C PHE A 318 9.29 -0.99 3.88
N ARG A 319 9.25 0.20 3.29
CA ARG A 319 9.63 0.46 1.89
C ARG A 319 8.96 -0.47 0.85
N GLY A 320 7.84 -1.10 1.19
CA GLY A 320 7.18 -2.11 0.35
C GLY A 320 6.59 -1.60 -0.96
N ALA A 321 6.38 -0.29 -1.12
CA ALA A 321 6.00 0.34 -2.37
C ALA A 321 7.25 0.67 -3.21
N SER A 322 7.69 -0.25 -4.05
CA SER A 322 8.98 -0.26 -4.74
C SER A 322 9.35 1.03 -5.50
N ARG A 323 8.37 1.80 -5.99
CA ARG A 323 8.63 3.03 -6.77
C ARG A 323 8.91 4.26 -5.92
N THR A 324 8.32 4.32 -4.74
CA THR A 324 8.30 5.53 -3.89
C THR A 324 8.92 5.28 -2.52
N GLY A 325 9.01 4.00 -2.11
CA GLY A 325 9.45 3.61 -0.79
C GLY A 325 8.41 3.89 0.31
N ARG A 326 7.13 4.11 -0.03
CA ARG A 326 6.05 4.18 0.96
C ARG A 326 5.88 2.85 1.67
N PHE A 327 5.34 2.86 2.87
CA PHE A 327 4.87 1.65 3.54
C PHE A 327 3.79 0.97 2.71
N SER A 328 3.81 -0.36 2.62
CA SER A 328 2.70 -1.10 2.04
C SER A 328 1.93 -1.87 3.12
N GLY A 329 0.60 -1.91 2.99
CA GLY A 329 -0.26 -2.61 3.93
C GLY A 329 -0.21 -4.12 3.74
N ARG A 330 -0.23 -4.84 4.86
CA ARG A 330 -0.40 -6.29 4.94
C ARG A 330 -1.65 -6.62 5.76
N LEU A 331 -2.15 -7.85 5.68
CA LEU A 331 -3.30 -8.34 6.43
C LEU A 331 -4.54 -7.46 6.26
N PHE A 332 -4.88 -6.66 7.25
CA PHE A 332 -6.04 -5.79 7.25
C PHE A 332 -6.03 -4.71 6.17
N GLN A 333 -4.83 -4.21 5.81
CA GLN A 333 -4.61 -3.20 4.77
C GLN A 333 -5.54 -1.98 4.90
N PRO A 334 -5.49 -1.21 5.98
CA PRO A 334 -6.40 -0.09 6.21
C PRO A 334 -6.31 1.01 5.16
N GLN A 335 -5.19 1.11 4.42
CA GLN A 335 -5.02 2.00 3.27
C GLN A 335 -6.04 1.74 2.15
N ASN A 336 -6.55 0.50 2.06
CA ASN A 336 -7.47 0.04 1.01
C ASN A 336 -8.91 -0.10 1.51
N LEU A 337 -9.22 0.32 2.74
CA LEU A 337 -10.59 0.27 3.25
C LEU A 337 -11.46 1.32 2.56
N PRO A 338 -12.72 0.99 2.24
CA PRO A 338 -13.64 1.96 1.69
C PRO A 338 -13.83 3.14 2.66
N ARG A 339 -14.15 4.31 2.12
CA ARG A 339 -14.56 5.43 2.95
C ARG A 339 -15.96 5.16 3.47
N PRO A 340 -16.24 5.45 4.75
CA PRO A 340 -17.60 5.38 5.29
C PRO A 340 -18.55 6.31 4.52
N THR A 341 -19.78 5.86 4.33
CA THR A 341 -20.88 6.66 3.77
C THR A 341 -21.85 7.12 4.84
N LEU A 342 -21.84 6.45 6.00
CA LEU A 342 -22.61 6.81 7.18
C LEU A 342 -21.87 7.83 8.04
N LYS A 343 -22.59 8.61 8.83
CA LYS A 343 -22.03 9.51 9.83
C LYS A 343 -21.51 8.73 11.03
N GLN A 344 -20.59 9.33 11.79
CA GLN A 344 -19.93 8.63 12.89
C GLN A 344 -20.91 8.19 14.00
N ASP A 345 -21.86 9.02 14.36
CA ASP A 345 -22.90 8.68 15.35
C ASP A 345 -23.76 7.48 14.91
N GLU A 346 -24.05 7.38 13.62
CA GLU A 346 -24.75 6.23 13.04
C GLU A 346 -23.86 4.98 13.02
N ILE A 347 -22.56 5.12 12.71
CA ILE A 347 -21.60 4.02 12.77
C ILE A 347 -21.51 3.49 14.21
N ASP A 348 -21.41 4.37 15.20
CA ASP A 348 -21.35 3.99 16.60
C ASP A 348 -22.60 3.23 17.05
N PHE A 349 -23.80 3.68 16.63
CA PHE A 349 -25.06 2.95 16.84
C PHE A 349 -25.04 1.57 16.15
N CYS A 350 -24.56 1.49 14.91
CA CYS A 350 -24.48 0.23 14.17
C CYS A 350 -23.52 -0.78 14.82
N ILE A 351 -22.43 -0.31 15.42
CA ILE A 351 -21.48 -1.16 16.16
C ILE A 351 -22.20 -1.80 17.36
N GLU A 352 -22.93 -1.02 18.17
CA GLU A 352 -23.68 -1.54 19.31
C GLU A 352 -24.79 -2.49 18.88
N ALA A 353 -25.52 -2.16 17.79
CA ALA A 353 -26.55 -3.02 17.23
C ALA A 353 -25.95 -4.34 16.68
N ALA A 354 -24.77 -4.30 16.08
CA ALA A 354 -24.07 -5.50 15.61
C ALA A 354 -23.67 -6.41 16.79
N LYS A 355 -23.08 -5.86 17.85
CA LYS A 355 -22.71 -6.60 19.05
C LYS A 355 -23.92 -7.18 19.77
N ALA A 356 -25.05 -6.47 19.78
CA ALA A 356 -26.32 -6.93 20.34
C ALA A 356 -27.05 -7.97 19.44
N GLY A 357 -26.55 -8.26 18.22
CA GLY A 357 -27.19 -9.19 17.28
C GLY A 357 -28.49 -8.68 16.67
N THR A 358 -28.73 -7.37 16.70
CA THR A 358 -29.99 -6.75 16.22
C THR A 358 -29.86 -6.10 14.84
N LEU A 359 -28.66 -6.03 14.26
CA LEU A 359 -28.39 -5.27 13.04
C LEU A 359 -29.20 -5.77 11.83
N THR A 360 -29.39 -7.08 11.70
CA THR A 360 -30.18 -7.71 10.62
C THR A 360 -31.66 -7.36 10.66
N ALA A 361 -32.20 -7.01 11.85
CA ALA A 361 -33.57 -6.57 12.01
C ALA A 361 -33.75 -5.07 11.73
N LEU A 362 -32.67 -4.28 11.79
CA LEU A 362 -32.69 -2.82 11.64
C LEU A 362 -32.38 -2.34 10.23
N TYR A 363 -31.64 -3.13 9.43
CA TYR A 363 -31.17 -2.73 8.12
C TYR A 363 -31.40 -3.81 7.06
N ASP A 364 -31.90 -3.41 5.90
CA ASP A 364 -32.11 -4.31 4.74
C ASP A 364 -30.79 -4.82 4.13
N ASP A 365 -29.71 -4.04 4.24
CA ASP A 365 -28.37 -4.41 3.80
C ASP A 365 -27.34 -4.30 4.95
N PRO A 366 -27.34 -5.26 5.88
CA PRO A 366 -26.41 -5.25 7.00
C PRO A 366 -24.95 -5.36 6.57
N MET A 367 -24.68 -5.94 5.37
CA MET A 367 -23.32 -6.04 4.82
C MET A 367 -22.75 -4.66 4.41
N GLU A 368 -23.58 -3.75 3.92
CA GLU A 368 -23.18 -2.37 3.64
C GLU A 368 -22.86 -1.63 4.94
N VAL A 369 -23.72 -1.77 5.91
CA VAL A 369 -23.54 -1.17 7.24
C VAL A 369 -22.23 -1.64 7.88
N LEU A 370 -21.99 -2.96 7.93
CA LEU A 370 -20.72 -3.52 8.44
C LEU A 370 -19.51 -2.98 7.69
N THR A 371 -19.60 -2.75 6.38
CA THR A 371 -18.50 -2.16 5.61
C THR A 371 -18.11 -0.77 6.15
N ASN A 372 -19.07 0.03 6.62
CA ASN A 372 -18.81 1.33 7.25
C ASN A 372 -18.13 1.19 8.61
N CYS A 373 -18.32 0.08 9.33
CA CYS A 373 -17.73 -0.17 10.66
C CYS A 373 -16.27 -0.65 10.62
N LEU A 374 -15.75 -1.06 9.46
CA LEU A 374 -14.42 -1.69 9.35
C LEU A 374 -13.27 -0.87 9.96
N ARG A 375 -13.27 0.45 9.77
CA ARG A 375 -12.21 1.31 10.34
C ARG A 375 -12.29 1.37 11.84
N SER A 376 -13.49 1.34 12.36
CA SER A 376 -13.80 1.40 13.79
C SER A 376 -13.43 0.13 14.56
N GLU A 377 -12.90 -0.91 13.89
CA GLU A 377 -12.29 -2.07 14.52
C GLU A 377 -11.05 -1.70 15.35
N ILE A 378 -10.33 -0.62 15.00
CA ILE A 378 -9.16 -0.18 15.74
C ILE A 378 -9.62 0.66 16.93
N ILE A 379 -9.25 0.22 18.15
CA ILE A 379 -9.65 0.85 19.41
C ILE A 379 -8.44 1.20 20.29
N ALA A 380 -8.62 2.17 21.17
CA ALA A 380 -7.62 2.51 22.19
C ALA A 380 -7.64 1.49 23.36
N PRO A 381 -6.49 1.12 23.92
CA PRO A 381 -6.44 0.37 25.17
C PRO A 381 -6.98 1.17 26.37
N ALA A 382 -7.37 0.48 27.43
CA ALA A 382 -7.78 1.13 28.67
C ALA A 382 -6.70 2.11 29.19
N GLY A 383 -7.12 3.32 29.59
CA GLY A 383 -6.25 4.41 30.04
C GLY A 383 -5.44 5.11 28.94
N LYS A 384 -5.73 4.81 27.68
CA LYS A 384 -5.14 5.46 26.51
C LYS A 384 -6.22 6.01 25.58
N LYS A 385 -5.82 6.89 24.70
CA LYS A 385 -6.59 7.37 23.55
C LYS A 385 -5.80 7.18 22.26
N LEU A 386 -6.50 7.17 21.14
CA LEU A 386 -5.91 7.34 19.82
C LEU A 386 -5.76 8.84 19.56
N VAL A 387 -4.55 9.25 19.22
CA VAL A 387 -4.28 10.56 18.64
C VAL A 387 -3.89 10.32 17.21
N VAL A 388 -4.69 10.85 16.30
CA VAL A 388 -4.57 10.59 14.85
C VAL A 388 -4.37 11.91 14.14
N ALA A 389 -3.34 12.01 13.30
CA ALA A 389 -3.10 13.19 12.50
C ALA A 389 -2.64 12.82 11.08
N ASP A 390 -3.14 13.57 10.10
CA ASP A 390 -2.89 13.42 8.66
C ASP A 390 -2.29 14.72 8.13
N TYR A 391 -1.30 14.62 7.24
CA TYR A 391 -0.78 15.81 6.58
C TYR A 391 -1.81 16.41 5.61
N SER A 392 -2.06 17.70 5.74
CA SER A 392 -3.01 18.41 4.88
C SER A 392 -2.42 18.64 3.49
N ASN A 393 -2.89 17.86 2.48
CA ASN A 393 -2.49 17.99 1.07
C ASN A 393 -0.95 17.98 0.87
N VAL A 394 -0.24 17.06 1.53
CA VAL A 394 1.23 17.03 1.52
C VAL A 394 1.82 16.93 0.12
N GLU A 395 1.24 16.07 -0.74
CA GLU A 395 1.74 15.92 -2.13
C GLU A 395 1.62 17.23 -2.92
N GLY A 396 0.53 17.98 -2.76
CA GLY A 396 0.35 19.29 -3.41
C GLY A 396 1.35 20.35 -2.89
N ARG A 397 1.62 20.32 -1.58
CA ARG A 397 2.61 21.21 -0.93
C ARG A 397 4.03 20.89 -1.38
N VAL A 398 4.40 19.62 -1.35
CA VAL A 398 5.73 19.15 -1.82
C VAL A 398 5.91 19.42 -3.31
N LEU A 399 4.87 19.23 -4.15
CA LEU A 399 4.94 19.53 -5.58
C LEU A 399 5.19 21.02 -5.83
N ALA A 400 4.46 21.90 -5.15
CA ALA A 400 4.63 23.35 -5.26
C ALA A 400 6.04 23.78 -4.81
N TRP A 401 6.51 23.27 -3.67
CA TRP A 401 7.82 23.52 -3.12
C TRP A 401 8.95 23.03 -4.04
N ALA A 402 8.88 21.79 -4.49
CA ALA A 402 9.89 21.18 -5.36
C ALA A 402 10.00 21.88 -6.73
N ALA A 403 8.88 22.38 -7.25
CA ALA A 403 8.85 23.13 -8.49
C ALA A 403 9.20 24.61 -8.34
N GLY A 404 9.17 25.17 -7.12
CA GLY A 404 9.24 26.62 -6.90
C GLY A 404 8.02 27.35 -7.45
N GLU A 405 6.82 26.79 -7.32
CA GLU A 405 5.56 27.41 -7.76
C GLU A 405 5.06 28.38 -6.67
N GLU A 406 5.67 29.56 -6.60
CA GLU A 406 5.56 30.52 -5.50
C GLU A 406 4.11 30.88 -5.13
N TRP A 407 3.22 31.07 -6.12
CA TRP A 407 1.85 31.43 -5.83
C TRP A 407 1.12 30.33 -5.02
N LYS A 408 1.45 29.05 -5.26
CA LYS A 408 0.89 27.93 -4.49
C LYS A 408 1.49 27.84 -3.10
N ILE A 409 2.80 28.05 -3.01
CA ILE A 409 3.51 28.08 -1.72
C ILE A 409 2.89 29.15 -0.84
N GLN A 410 2.68 30.35 -1.38
CA GLN A 410 2.05 31.45 -0.66
C GLN A 410 0.59 31.16 -0.33
N ALA A 411 -0.17 30.56 -1.26
CA ALA A 411 -1.56 30.18 -1.03
C ALA A 411 -1.72 29.16 0.13
N PHE A 412 -0.77 28.24 0.27
CA PHE A 412 -0.77 27.31 1.41
C PHE A 412 -0.47 28.02 2.72
N ARG A 413 0.49 28.98 2.74
CA ARG A 413 0.81 29.78 3.93
C ARG A 413 -0.37 30.62 4.38
N ASP A 414 -0.97 31.38 3.43
CA ASP A 414 -2.13 32.22 3.71
C ASP A 414 -3.31 31.41 4.26
N PHE A 415 -3.53 30.19 3.71
CA PHE A 415 -4.58 29.30 4.17
C PHE A 415 -4.31 28.76 5.58
N ASP A 416 -3.07 28.35 5.87
CA ASP A 416 -2.69 27.83 7.19
C ASP A 416 -2.75 28.91 8.27
N GLU A 417 -2.51 30.17 7.92
CA GLU A 417 -2.65 31.35 8.79
C GLU A 417 -4.10 31.86 8.94
N GLY A 418 -5.05 31.24 8.23
CA GLY A 418 -6.47 31.58 8.29
C GLY A 418 -6.88 32.82 7.46
N HIS A 419 -6.00 33.33 6.61
CA HIS A 419 -6.23 34.54 5.79
C HIS A 419 -6.59 34.20 4.34
N GLY A 420 -6.38 32.97 3.88
CA GLY A 420 -6.50 32.56 2.49
C GLY A 420 -7.68 31.65 2.19
N HIS A 421 -7.93 31.45 0.91
CA HIS A 421 -8.88 30.46 0.41
C HIS A 421 -8.21 29.10 0.22
N ASP A 422 -8.99 28.01 0.31
CA ASP A 422 -8.43 26.69 0.02
C ASP A 422 -7.93 26.57 -1.43
N LEU A 423 -6.88 25.76 -1.62
CA LEU A 423 -6.21 25.61 -2.91
C LEU A 423 -7.17 25.21 -4.05
N TYR A 424 -8.21 24.44 -3.77
CA TYR A 424 -9.14 23.98 -4.80
C TYR A 424 -10.03 25.12 -5.30
N LYS A 425 -10.43 26.05 -4.43
CA LYS A 425 -11.10 27.27 -4.84
C LYS A 425 -10.17 28.14 -5.68
N LEU A 426 -8.91 28.29 -5.24
CA LEU A 426 -7.91 29.07 -5.98
C LEU A 426 -7.59 28.47 -7.35
N ALA A 427 -7.48 27.13 -7.45
CA ALA A 427 -7.24 26.44 -8.72
C ALA A 427 -8.36 26.70 -9.73
N TYR A 428 -9.61 26.64 -9.30
CA TYR A 428 -10.75 26.98 -10.15
C TYR A 428 -10.76 28.47 -10.51
N SER A 429 -10.64 29.35 -9.51
CA SER A 429 -10.59 30.80 -9.67
C SER A 429 -9.55 31.22 -10.72
N ARG A 430 -8.33 30.74 -10.62
CA ARG A 430 -7.25 31.06 -11.57
C ARG A 430 -7.46 30.48 -12.96
N ALA A 431 -8.03 29.30 -13.08
CA ALA A 431 -8.32 28.67 -14.36
C ALA A 431 -9.42 29.42 -15.15
N PHE A 432 -10.36 30.04 -14.45
CA PHE A 432 -11.53 30.65 -15.04
C PHE A 432 -11.58 32.18 -14.88
N GLY A 433 -10.62 32.80 -14.18
CA GLY A 433 -10.55 34.25 -13.99
C GLY A 433 -11.68 34.82 -13.12
N ILE A 434 -12.26 34.03 -12.21
CA ILE A 434 -13.29 34.49 -11.26
C ILE A 434 -12.70 34.65 -9.86
N LYS A 435 -13.38 35.44 -9.00
CA LYS A 435 -12.91 35.63 -7.63
C LYS A 435 -13.06 34.39 -6.80
N PRO A 436 -12.14 34.06 -5.88
CA PRO A 436 -12.23 32.84 -5.03
C PRO A 436 -13.48 32.81 -4.17
N GLU A 437 -14.02 33.96 -3.73
CA GLU A 437 -15.24 34.09 -2.94
C GLU A 437 -16.47 33.59 -3.70
N ASP A 438 -16.48 33.81 -5.03
CA ASP A 438 -17.59 33.46 -5.91
C ASP A 438 -17.60 31.97 -6.33
N VAL A 439 -16.55 31.23 -5.97
CA VAL A 439 -16.44 29.80 -6.31
C VAL A 439 -17.41 28.97 -5.49
N SER A 440 -18.43 28.41 -6.15
CA SER A 440 -19.44 27.51 -5.55
C SER A 440 -18.84 26.16 -5.13
N LYS A 441 -19.59 25.38 -4.32
CA LYS A 441 -19.16 24.01 -3.91
C LYS A 441 -18.92 23.09 -5.12
N LYS A 442 -19.76 23.16 -6.16
CA LYS A 442 -19.60 22.38 -7.40
C LYS A 442 -18.33 22.75 -8.16
N GLN A 443 -18.06 24.04 -8.29
CA GLN A 443 -16.85 24.57 -8.94
C GLN A 443 -15.58 24.25 -8.14
N ARG A 444 -15.63 24.33 -6.82
CA ARG A 444 -14.54 23.86 -5.94
C ARG A 444 -14.22 22.40 -6.16
N GLN A 445 -15.25 21.55 -6.42
CA GLN A 445 -15.03 20.12 -6.71
C GLN A 445 -14.28 19.93 -8.05
N VAL A 446 -14.57 20.74 -9.06
CA VAL A 446 -13.79 20.79 -10.32
C VAL A 446 -12.34 21.21 -10.03
N GLY A 447 -12.14 22.25 -9.22
CA GLY A 447 -10.80 22.69 -8.79
C GLY A 447 -10.01 21.58 -8.08
N LYS A 448 -10.68 20.77 -7.26
CA LYS A 448 -10.07 19.59 -6.64
C LYS A 448 -9.59 18.58 -7.68
N VAL A 449 -10.40 18.31 -8.70
CA VAL A 449 -10.01 17.40 -9.79
C VAL A 449 -8.87 17.97 -10.63
N LEU A 450 -8.86 19.30 -10.88
CA LEU A 450 -7.75 19.98 -11.55
C LEU A 450 -6.41 19.70 -10.86
N GLU A 451 -6.35 19.86 -9.55
CA GLU A 451 -5.13 19.63 -8.77
C GLU A 451 -4.72 18.16 -8.74
N LEU A 452 -5.65 17.25 -8.47
CA LEU A 452 -5.34 15.84 -8.32
C LEU A 452 -5.03 15.12 -9.64
N ALA A 453 -5.70 15.49 -10.74
CA ALA A 453 -5.55 14.80 -12.02
C ALA A 453 -4.43 15.36 -12.90
N LEU A 454 -4.09 16.65 -12.77
CA LEU A 454 -3.20 17.33 -13.70
C LEU A 454 -1.79 17.55 -13.17
N GLY A 455 -1.58 17.51 -11.86
CA GLY A 455 -0.30 17.75 -11.20
C GLY A 455 0.86 16.86 -11.70
N TYR A 456 0.53 15.71 -12.26
CA TYR A 456 1.49 14.72 -12.75
C TYR A 456 1.35 14.44 -14.25
N GLY A 457 1.08 15.46 -15.04
CA GLY A 457 1.05 15.38 -16.50
C GLY A 457 -0.19 14.70 -17.07
N GLY A 458 -1.26 14.58 -16.30
CA GLY A 458 -2.53 14.00 -16.74
C GLY A 458 -3.08 14.69 -18.00
N GLY A 459 -3.66 13.89 -18.92
CA GLY A 459 -4.37 14.35 -20.12
C GLY A 459 -5.89 14.38 -19.94
N ALA A 460 -6.62 14.80 -21.00
CA ALA A 460 -8.08 14.87 -21.00
C ALA A 460 -8.78 13.57 -20.55
N PRO A 461 -8.39 12.35 -21.02
CA PRO A 461 -9.01 11.12 -20.54
C PRO A 461 -8.75 10.82 -19.05
N ALA A 462 -7.57 11.20 -18.51
CA ALA A 462 -7.27 11.04 -17.09
C ALA A 462 -8.14 11.98 -16.26
N PHE A 463 -8.24 13.25 -16.64
CA PHE A 463 -9.10 14.23 -15.99
C PHE A 463 -10.56 13.76 -15.96
N ALA A 464 -11.10 13.30 -17.10
CA ALA A 464 -12.49 12.84 -17.19
C ALA A 464 -12.77 11.65 -16.25
N ARG A 465 -11.82 10.70 -16.12
CA ARG A 465 -11.95 9.58 -15.16
C ARG A 465 -12.00 10.07 -13.71
N PHE A 466 -11.12 11.00 -13.33
CA PHE A 466 -11.15 11.59 -12.00
C PHE A 466 -12.43 12.37 -11.74
N ALA A 467 -12.86 13.22 -12.70
CA ALA A 467 -14.10 13.98 -12.59
C ALA A 467 -15.32 13.08 -12.35
N LYS A 468 -15.40 11.98 -13.11
CA LYS A 468 -16.46 10.96 -12.93
C LYS A 468 -16.40 10.28 -11.56
N ALA A 469 -15.20 9.94 -11.09
CA ALA A 469 -15.01 9.32 -9.77
C ALA A 469 -15.40 10.26 -8.61
N TYR A 470 -15.33 11.58 -8.84
CA TYR A 470 -15.77 12.60 -7.89
C TYR A 470 -17.22 13.08 -8.12
N GLY A 471 -18.01 12.35 -8.90
CA GLY A 471 -19.43 12.64 -9.13
C GLY A 471 -19.71 13.90 -9.96
N ILE A 472 -18.75 14.36 -10.77
CA ILE A 472 -18.93 15.49 -11.66
C ILE A 472 -19.64 15.03 -12.94
N ASP A 473 -20.78 15.65 -13.27
CA ASP A 473 -21.40 15.49 -14.58
C ASP A 473 -20.52 16.12 -15.65
N LEU A 474 -19.99 15.30 -16.54
CA LEU A 474 -19.04 15.74 -17.56
C LEU A 474 -19.68 16.59 -18.65
N HIS A 475 -20.99 16.40 -18.96
CA HIS A 475 -21.68 17.19 -19.98
C HIS A 475 -22.05 18.56 -19.45
N ASP A 476 -22.54 18.67 -18.20
CA ASP A 476 -22.77 19.95 -17.55
C ASP A 476 -21.48 20.74 -17.35
N MET A 477 -20.41 20.06 -16.94
CA MET A 477 -19.09 20.67 -16.86
C MET A 477 -18.63 21.22 -18.22
N ALA A 478 -18.82 20.46 -19.32
CA ALA A 478 -18.37 20.87 -20.64
C ALA A 478 -19.10 22.13 -21.13
N LYS A 479 -20.42 22.27 -20.85
CA LYS A 479 -21.19 23.48 -21.13
C LYS A 479 -20.62 24.68 -20.39
N ASN A 480 -20.44 24.55 -19.08
CA ASN A 480 -19.90 25.64 -18.23
C ASN A 480 -18.49 26.06 -18.65
N VAL A 481 -17.61 25.09 -18.97
CA VAL A 481 -16.25 25.38 -19.46
C VAL A 481 -16.29 26.15 -20.76
N ARG A 482 -17.14 25.79 -21.72
CA ARG A 482 -17.28 26.46 -22.99
C ARG A 482 -17.67 27.93 -22.85
N GLU A 483 -18.56 28.23 -21.88
CA GLU A 483 -19.04 29.60 -21.64
C GLU A 483 -18.00 30.48 -20.91
N THR A 484 -17.11 29.88 -20.12
CA THR A 484 -16.23 30.59 -19.21
C THR A 484 -14.76 30.66 -19.63
N ILE A 485 -14.30 29.65 -20.44
CA ILE A 485 -12.89 29.60 -20.84
C ILE A 485 -12.61 30.56 -22.03
N SER A 486 -11.34 30.99 -22.19
CA SER A 486 -11.00 31.87 -23.29
C SER A 486 -11.28 31.20 -24.66
N PRO A 487 -11.77 31.96 -25.66
CA PRO A 487 -12.03 31.43 -26.99
C PRO A 487 -10.78 30.84 -27.65
N MET A 488 -9.61 31.36 -27.35
CA MET A 488 -8.33 30.86 -27.87
C MET A 488 -8.01 29.47 -27.29
N THR A 489 -8.10 29.31 -25.96
CA THR A 489 -7.88 28.00 -25.29
C THR A 489 -8.86 26.94 -25.77
N TRP A 490 -10.12 27.34 -26.00
CA TRP A 490 -11.12 26.41 -26.55
C TRP A 490 -10.75 25.94 -27.95
N ARG A 491 -10.35 26.87 -28.85
CA ARG A 491 -9.95 26.53 -30.23
C ARG A 491 -8.73 25.61 -30.26
N GLU A 492 -7.73 25.89 -29.44
CA GLU A 492 -6.56 25.01 -29.31
C GLU A 492 -6.94 23.60 -28.81
N ALA A 493 -7.95 23.47 -27.94
CA ALA A 493 -8.47 22.20 -27.47
C ALA A 493 -9.26 21.47 -28.58
N GLU A 494 -9.97 22.19 -29.46
CA GLU A 494 -10.60 21.61 -30.66
C GLU A 494 -9.56 21.02 -31.61
N ASP A 495 -8.49 21.75 -31.90
CA ASP A 495 -7.38 21.26 -32.75
C ASP A 495 -6.74 20.00 -32.12
N SER A 496 -6.60 19.99 -30.80
CA SER A 496 -6.11 18.83 -30.05
C SER A 496 -7.06 17.64 -30.20
N TYR A 497 -8.37 17.83 -30.11
CA TYR A 497 -9.35 16.77 -30.30
C TYR A 497 -9.21 16.11 -31.68
N GLU A 498 -9.14 16.90 -32.75
CA GLU A 498 -9.00 16.41 -34.12
C GLU A 498 -7.71 15.58 -34.30
N TYR A 499 -6.61 16.01 -33.68
CA TYR A 499 -5.35 15.27 -33.68
C TYR A 499 -5.47 13.92 -32.96
N PHE A 500 -6.06 13.89 -31.75
CA PHE A 500 -6.21 12.67 -30.96
C PHE A 500 -7.26 11.71 -31.53
N LEU A 501 -8.30 12.26 -32.21
CA LEU A 501 -9.31 11.45 -32.90
C LEU A 501 -8.66 10.64 -34.03
N LYS A 502 -7.83 11.28 -34.87
CA LYS A 502 -7.08 10.61 -35.94
C LYS A 502 -6.18 9.48 -35.45
N LYS A 503 -5.71 9.58 -34.19
CA LYS A 503 -4.85 8.57 -33.56
C LYS A 503 -5.60 7.55 -32.72
N ASN A 504 -6.93 7.60 -32.65
CA ASN A 504 -7.77 6.79 -31.78
C ASN A 504 -7.38 6.87 -30.28
N LEU A 505 -6.99 8.06 -29.81
CA LEU A 505 -6.49 8.34 -28.45
C LEU A 505 -7.40 9.25 -27.63
N THR A 506 -8.67 9.42 -28.04
CA THR A 506 -9.66 10.26 -27.29
C THR A 506 -10.18 9.59 -26.02
N GLY A 507 -9.84 8.31 -25.79
CA GLY A 507 -10.33 7.55 -24.64
C GLY A 507 -11.85 7.28 -24.67
N GLY A 508 -12.48 7.33 -25.85
CA GLY A 508 -13.92 7.11 -26.04
C GLY A 508 -14.79 8.25 -25.50
N LEU A 509 -14.21 9.42 -25.21
CA LEU A 509 -14.96 10.58 -24.72
C LEU A 509 -15.75 11.24 -25.85
N HIS A 510 -16.98 11.76 -25.50
CA HIS A 510 -17.72 12.61 -26.39
C HIS A 510 -16.88 13.85 -26.74
N ARG A 511 -17.05 14.39 -27.98
CA ARG A 511 -16.27 15.51 -28.50
C ARG A 511 -16.19 16.70 -27.52
N ASP A 512 -17.33 17.21 -27.08
CA ASP A 512 -17.38 18.40 -26.24
C ASP A 512 -16.76 18.16 -24.84
N VAL A 513 -16.93 16.95 -24.30
CA VAL A 513 -16.29 16.54 -23.03
C VAL A 513 -14.77 16.48 -23.17
N PHE A 514 -14.26 15.90 -24.25
CA PHE A 514 -12.82 15.87 -24.48
C PHE A 514 -12.25 17.29 -24.61
N ILE A 515 -12.89 18.15 -25.42
CA ILE A 515 -12.46 19.53 -25.65
C ILE A 515 -12.45 20.31 -24.32
N ALA A 516 -13.51 20.19 -23.52
CA ALA A 516 -13.58 20.86 -22.21
C ALA A 516 -12.47 20.37 -21.27
N CYS A 517 -12.23 19.07 -21.19
CA CYS A 517 -11.16 18.50 -20.37
C CYS A 517 -9.76 18.95 -20.86
N ASP A 518 -9.54 19.04 -22.18
CA ASP A 518 -8.28 19.54 -22.76
C ASP A 518 -8.10 21.03 -22.51
N ALA A 519 -9.15 21.82 -22.62
CA ALA A 519 -9.14 23.25 -22.33
C ALA A 519 -8.81 23.53 -20.85
N LEU A 520 -9.42 22.77 -19.92
CA LEU A 520 -9.11 22.81 -18.49
C LEU A 520 -7.64 22.45 -18.21
N LYS A 521 -7.15 21.39 -18.83
CA LYS A 521 -5.74 20.99 -18.74
C LYS A 521 -4.81 22.13 -19.18
N ARG A 522 -5.12 22.81 -20.28
CA ARG A 522 -4.34 23.96 -20.78
C ARG A 522 -4.36 25.11 -19.81
N ALA A 523 -5.53 25.49 -19.32
CA ALA A 523 -5.69 26.55 -18.34
C ALA A 523 -4.89 26.25 -17.06
N TRP A 524 -4.99 25.05 -16.52
CA TRP A 524 -4.22 24.64 -15.36
C TRP A 524 -2.70 24.71 -15.60
N ARG A 525 -2.23 24.23 -16.74
CA ARG A 525 -0.79 24.29 -17.10
C ARG A 525 -0.28 25.71 -17.24
N ALA A 526 -1.09 26.61 -17.80
CA ALA A 526 -0.75 28.04 -17.90
C ALA A 526 -0.61 28.72 -16.52
N THR A 527 -1.39 28.27 -15.54
CA THR A 527 -1.31 28.78 -14.16
C THR A 527 -0.24 28.10 -13.30
N ASN A 528 0.36 27.00 -13.79
CA ASN A 528 1.37 26.22 -13.07
C ASN A 528 2.63 25.96 -13.93
N PRO A 529 3.27 27.00 -14.44
CA PRO A 529 4.37 26.87 -15.41
C PRO A 529 5.62 26.20 -14.80
N LYS A 530 5.89 26.43 -13.51
CA LYS A 530 7.06 25.85 -12.82
C LYS A 530 6.90 24.35 -12.61
N ILE A 531 5.69 23.89 -12.29
CA ILE A 531 5.41 22.46 -12.19
C ILE A 531 5.59 21.79 -13.55
N CYS A 532 5.10 22.40 -14.64
CA CYS A 532 5.29 21.88 -15.99
C CYS A 532 6.77 21.87 -16.42
N ALA A 533 7.54 22.87 -16.01
CA ALA A 533 8.98 22.92 -16.25
C ALA A 533 9.69 21.78 -15.53
N LEU A 534 9.36 21.50 -14.26
CA LEU A 534 9.96 20.41 -13.47
C LEU A 534 9.79 19.04 -14.14
N TRP A 535 8.62 18.75 -14.77
CA TRP A 535 8.44 17.52 -15.51
C TRP A 535 9.46 17.36 -16.64
N ASN A 536 9.67 18.42 -17.41
CA ASN A 536 10.59 18.41 -18.54
C ASN A 536 12.06 18.39 -18.08
N GLU A 537 12.40 19.16 -17.05
CA GLU A 537 13.74 19.21 -16.49
C GLU A 537 14.17 17.83 -15.95
N LEU A 538 13.31 17.18 -15.15
CA LEU A 538 13.62 15.87 -14.60
C LEU A 538 13.68 14.79 -15.69
N GLY A 539 12.76 14.80 -16.66
CA GLY A 539 12.78 13.88 -17.78
C GLY A 539 14.04 14.03 -18.64
N ASN A 540 14.39 15.26 -19.00
CA ASN A 540 15.58 15.55 -19.80
C ASN A 540 16.89 15.21 -19.08
N ALA A 541 16.98 15.52 -17.76
CA ALA A 541 18.15 15.18 -16.96
C ALA A 541 18.36 13.66 -16.87
N VAL A 542 17.27 12.90 -16.67
CA VAL A 542 17.32 11.45 -16.69
C VAL A 542 17.81 10.89 -18.03
N MET A 543 17.33 11.42 -19.15
CA MET A 543 17.77 10.96 -20.46
C MET A 543 19.26 11.23 -20.68
N ARG A 544 19.75 12.43 -20.32
CA ARG A 544 21.20 12.73 -20.44
C ARG A 544 22.08 11.80 -19.57
N VAL A 545 21.65 11.48 -18.36
CA VAL A 545 22.36 10.56 -17.47
C VAL A 545 22.28 9.08 -17.96
N ILE A 546 21.19 8.72 -18.67
CA ILE A 546 21.10 7.40 -19.31
C ILE A 546 22.06 7.32 -20.48
N ASP A 547 22.18 8.38 -21.29
CA ASP A 547 23.07 8.44 -22.46
C ASP A 547 24.56 8.53 -22.04
N ASP A 548 24.87 9.31 -21.01
CA ASP A 548 26.21 9.43 -20.44
C ASP A 548 26.23 9.10 -18.94
N PRO A 549 26.62 7.85 -18.59
CA PRO A 549 26.63 7.39 -17.18
C PRO A 549 27.60 8.14 -16.25
N MET A 550 28.50 8.97 -16.78
CA MET A 550 29.43 9.77 -15.97
C MET A 550 28.83 11.10 -15.51
N LEU A 551 27.72 11.50 -16.13
CA LEU A 551 27.02 12.73 -15.75
C LEU A 551 26.33 12.60 -14.38
N VAL A 552 26.34 13.73 -13.67
CA VAL A 552 25.51 13.98 -12.49
C VAL A 552 24.72 15.26 -12.77
N GLU A 553 23.40 15.17 -12.81
CA GLU A 553 22.50 16.25 -13.18
C GLU A 553 21.63 16.69 -12.01
N LYS A 554 21.20 17.95 -12.05
CA LYS A 554 20.19 18.46 -11.10
C LYS A 554 18.92 18.87 -11.84
N ALA A 555 17.77 18.54 -11.26
CA ALA A 555 16.46 18.97 -11.74
C ALA A 555 15.57 19.33 -10.53
N GLY A 556 15.26 20.62 -10.37
CA GLY A 556 14.70 21.11 -9.11
C GLY A 556 15.60 20.70 -7.94
N PRO A 557 15.05 20.18 -6.83
CA PRO A 557 15.84 19.72 -5.69
C PRO A 557 16.37 18.27 -5.81
N ALA A 558 16.13 17.59 -6.95
CA ALA A 558 16.61 16.23 -7.19
C ALA A 558 18.02 16.23 -7.78
N THR A 559 18.85 15.25 -7.39
CA THR A 559 20.12 14.92 -8.03
C THR A 559 20.00 13.58 -8.75
N ILE A 560 20.36 13.54 -10.04
CA ILE A 560 20.24 12.37 -10.90
C ILE A 560 21.64 11.86 -11.22
N SER A 561 21.86 10.56 -11.04
CA SER A 561 23.13 9.90 -11.34
C SER A 561 22.90 8.45 -11.78
N ARG A 562 23.95 7.82 -12.33
CA ARG A 562 23.91 6.40 -12.70
C ARG A 562 25.11 5.67 -12.13
N THR A 563 24.89 4.53 -11.48
CA THR A 563 25.96 3.68 -10.96
C THR A 563 25.52 2.23 -10.84
N SER A 564 26.46 1.30 -11.03
CA SER A 564 26.23 -0.15 -10.83
C SER A 564 24.97 -0.70 -11.48
N GLY A 565 24.61 -0.19 -12.65
CA GLY A 565 23.41 -0.64 -13.38
C GLY A 565 22.10 -0.01 -12.93
N PHE A 566 22.12 0.99 -12.03
CA PHE A 566 20.96 1.73 -11.55
C PHE A 566 21.00 3.19 -12.00
N LEU A 567 19.87 3.71 -12.45
CA LEU A 567 19.59 5.14 -12.44
C LEU A 567 19.10 5.49 -11.05
N LEU A 568 19.69 6.52 -10.45
CA LEU A 568 19.40 6.99 -9.11
C LEU A 568 18.83 8.41 -9.18
N VAL A 569 17.70 8.63 -8.51
CA VAL A 569 17.12 9.96 -8.27
C VAL A 569 17.18 10.23 -6.77
N GLU A 570 18.16 11.03 -6.36
CA GLU A 570 18.39 11.37 -4.96
C GLU A 570 17.39 12.43 -4.51
N LEU A 571 16.74 12.17 -3.38
CA LEU A 571 15.80 13.04 -2.71
C LEU A 571 16.53 14.02 -1.79
N PRO A 572 15.91 15.13 -1.37
CA PRO A 572 16.49 16.06 -0.41
C PRO A 572 16.86 15.42 0.93
N SER A 573 16.16 14.36 1.33
CA SER A 573 16.47 13.53 2.51
C SER A 573 17.77 12.72 2.40
N GLY A 574 18.37 12.67 1.21
CA GLY A 574 19.54 11.83 0.89
C GLY A 574 19.17 10.39 0.47
N ARG A 575 17.91 9.98 0.60
CA ARG A 575 17.43 8.69 0.09
C ARG A 575 17.37 8.71 -1.44
N LYS A 576 17.55 7.56 -2.08
CA LYS A 576 17.60 7.44 -3.54
C LYS A 576 16.47 6.56 -4.05
N LEU A 577 15.71 7.05 -5.03
CA LEU A 577 14.86 6.20 -5.85
C LEU A 577 15.73 5.46 -6.84
N CYS A 578 15.57 4.14 -6.92
CA CYS A 578 16.41 3.26 -7.72
C CYS A 578 15.62 2.72 -8.91
N TYR A 579 16.17 2.88 -10.12
CA TYR A 579 15.59 2.34 -11.37
C TYR A 579 16.62 1.39 -12.01
N PRO A 580 16.46 0.05 -11.81
CA PRO A 580 17.41 -0.94 -12.32
C PRO A 580 17.41 -1.03 -13.84
N SER A 581 18.60 -1.20 -14.43
CA SER A 581 18.81 -1.39 -15.87
C SER A 581 18.08 -0.37 -16.76
N PRO A 582 18.31 0.94 -16.57
CA PRO A 582 17.64 1.98 -17.34
C PRO A 582 18.11 1.95 -18.79
N CYS A 583 17.15 2.12 -19.73
CA CYS A 583 17.41 2.24 -21.17
C CYS A 583 16.45 3.26 -21.79
N PRO A 584 16.83 3.99 -22.87
CA PRO A 584 15.88 4.79 -23.64
C PRO A 584 14.68 3.94 -24.08
N SER A 585 13.51 4.56 -24.25
CA SER A 585 12.32 3.86 -24.75
C SER A 585 12.23 3.98 -26.28
N ASP A 586 12.05 2.86 -26.95
CA ASP A 586 11.86 2.82 -28.43
C ASP A 586 10.42 3.13 -28.85
N ILE A 587 9.47 3.12 -27.90
CA ILE A 587 8.02 3.17 -28.16
C ILE A 587 7.39 4.48 -27.68
N GLY A 588 8.07 5.21 -26.80
CA GLY A 588 7.52 6.31 -26.05
C GLY A 588 7.76 7.70 -26.65
N LYS A 589 7.50 8.71 -25.80
CA LYS A 589 7.82 10.10 -26.04
C LYS A 589 9.34 10.29 -26.01
N LYS A 590 9.81 11.41 -26.55
CA LYS A 590 11.24 11.78 -26.62
C LYS A 590 11.98 11.73 -25.26
N ASP A 591 11.24 11.85 -24.15
CA ASP A 591 11.71 11.86 -22.76
C ASP A 591 11.31 10.60 -21.98
N SER A 592 11.03 9.49 -22.68
CA SER A 592 10.64 8.21 -22.06
C SER A 592 11.83 7.26 -21.99
N PHE A 593 11.86 6.50 -20.88
CA PHE A 593 12.83 5.43 -20.68
C PHE A 593 12.16 4.20 -20.10
N THR A 594 12.84 3.07 -20.15
CA THR A 594 12.40 1.82 -19.54
C THR A 594 13.40 1.37 -18.48
N TYR A 595 12.91 0.62 -17.51
CA TYR A 595 13.71 0.04 -16.42
C TYR A 595 13.09 -1.30 -15.96
N LEU A 596 13.86 -2.13 -15.27
CA LEU A 596 13.34 -3.36 -14.67
C LEU A 596 12.66 -3.06 -13.34
N GLY A 597 11.49 -3.63 -13.12
CA GLY A 597 10.72 -3.41 -11.89
C GLY A 597 9.54 -4.37 -11.75
N ILE A 598 8.92 -4.38 -10.58
CA ILE A 598 7.74 -5.20 -10.31
C ILE A 598 6.49 -4.51 -10.87
N ASN A 599 5.80 -5.18 -11.79
CA ASN A 599 4.51 -4.73 -12.28
C ASN A 599 3.45 -4.91 -11.18
N GLN A 600 2.71 -3.84 -10.87
CA GLN A 600 1.74 -3.84 -9.76
C GLN A 600 0.57 -4.80 -9.95
N MET A 601 0.14 -5.04 -11.19
CA MET A 601 -0.99 -5.93 -11.48
C MET A 601 -0.55 -7.39 -11.58
N SER A 602 0.49 -7.68 -12.38
CA SER A 602 0.95 -9.06 -12.59
C SER A 602 1.89 -9.57 -11.51
N ARG A 603 2.42 -8.69 -10.64
CA ARG A 603 3.44 -8.98 -9.61
C ARG A 603 4.73 -9.57 -10.16
N LYS A 604 4.97 -9.50 -11.46
CA LYS A 604 6.15 -10.03 -12.14
C LYS A 604 7.24 -8.96 -12.27
N TRP A 605 8.48 -9.39 -12.23
CA TRP A 605 9.66 -8.59 -12.56
C TRP A 605 9.77 -8.46 -14.07
N VAL A 606 9.51 -7.26 -14.59
CA VAL A 606 9.42 -6.99 -16.02
C VAL A 606 9.96 -5.60 -16.36
N ARG A 607 10.18 -5.32 -17.63
CA ARG A 607 10.52 -3.98 -18.09
C ARG A 607 9.29 -3.07 -18.05
N LEU A 608 9.44 -1.94 -17.38
CA LEU A 608 8.41 -0.91 -17.15
C LEU A 608 8.84 0.38 -17.85
N GLU A 609 7.88 1.16 -18.31
CA GLU A 609 8.11 2.47 -18.91
C GLU A 609 7.89 3.59 -17.90
N SER A 610 8.70 4.67 -18.02
CA SER A 610 8.54 5.91 -17.25
C SER A 610 8.91 7.12 -18.11
N TYR A 611 8.49 8.31 -17.63
CA TYR A 611 8.71 9.60 -18.30
C TYR A 611 8.71 10.71 -17.24
N GLY A 612 9.10 11.94 -17.61
CA GLY A 612 9.36 13.03 -16.68
C GLY A 612 8.26 13.28 -15.65
N ALA A 613 7.00 13.44 -16.09
CA ALA A 613 5.90 13.68 -15.15
C ALA A 613 5.62 12.48 -14.21
N LYS A 614 5.86 11.23 -14.67
CA LYS A 614 5.74 10.04 -13.82
C LYS A 614 6.89 9.94 -12.81
N LEU A 615 8.07 10.41 -13.20
CA LEU A 615 9.19 10.54 -12.26
C LEU A 615 8.88 11.57 -11.18
N VAL A 616 8.31 12.72 -11.55
CA VAL A 616 7.88 13.75 -10.57
C VAL A 616 6.85 13.18 -9.61
N GLU A 617 5.84 12.42 -10.08
CA GLU A 617 4.89 11.74 -9.20
C GLU A 617 5.60 10.85 -8.18
N ASN A 618 6.51 9.97 -8.64
CA ASN A 618 7.26 9.08 -7.75
C ASN A 618 8.12 9.88 -6.75
N TYR A 619 8.75 10.95 -7.22
CA TYR A 619 9.59 11.84 -6.42
C TYR A 619 8.78 12.53 -5.31
N ILE A 620 7.67 13.17 -5.66
CA ILE A 620 6.81 13.87 -4.70
C ILE A 620 6.25 12.94 -3.64
N GLN A 621 5.76 11.76 -4.07
CA GLN A 621 5.28 10.74 -3.14
C GLN A 621 6.37 10.22 -2.21
N ALA A 622 7.59 10.11 -2.71
CA ALA A 622 8.73 9.67 -1.92
C ALA A 622 9.16 10.72 -0.88
N VAL A 623 9.24 11.99 -1.28
CA VAL A 623 9.53 13.10 -0.34
C VAL A 623 8.45 13.22 0.73
N SER A 624 7.17 13.10 0.35
CA SER A 624 6.05 13.09 1.32
C SER A 624 6.18 11.93 2.32
N CYS A 625 6.60 10.76 1.85
CA CYS A 625 6.86 9.62 2.73
C CYS A 625 8.04 9.88 3.69
N ASP A 626 9.12 10.53 3.22
CA ASP A 626 10.27 10.84 4.06
C ASP A 626 9.93 11.87 5.14
N LEU A 627 9.05 12.86 4.84
CA LEU A 627 8.50 13.77 5.87
C LEU A 627 7.74 13.00 6.96
N LEU A 628 6.88 12.05 6.56
CA LEU A 628 6.19 11.20 7.52
C LEU A 628 7.17 10.36 8.33
N CYS A 629 8.17 9.77 7.71
CA CYS A 629 9.20 8.98 8.38
C CYS A 629 9.94 9.78 9.46
N ASP A 630 10.36 11.01 9.15
CA ASP A 630 10.97 11.91 10.14
C ASP A 630 10.02 12.24 11.29
N ALA A 631 8.75 12.47 10.98
CA ALA A 631 7.73 12.72 12.00
C ALA A 631 7.50 11.50 12.89
N LEU A 632 7.47 10.28 12.35
CA LEU A 632 7.28 9.05 13.14
C LEU A 632 8.38 8.86 14.19
N LEU A 633 9.64 9.18 13.86
CA LEU A 633 10.74 9.15 14.84
C LEU A 633 10.52 10.18 15.96
N ARG A 634 10.13 11.42 15.62
CA ARG A 634 9.85 12.46 16.62
C ARG A 634 8.66 12.09 17.52
N LEU A 635 7.59 11.56 16.91
CA LEU A 635 6.39 11.10 17.63
C LEU A 635 6.73 9.98 18.63
N ASP A 636 7.50 8.98 18.22
CA ASP A 636 7.88 7.86 19.08
C ASP A 636 8.74 8.32 20.25
N HIS A 637 9.71 9.23 20.01
CA HIS A 637 10.52 9.86 21.07
C HIS A 637 9.69 10.69 22.04
N ALA A 638 8.66 11.39 21.55
CA ALA A 638 7.76 12.20 22.37
C ALA A 638 6.68 11.37 23.12
N GLY A 639 6.66 10.04 22.92
CA GLY A 639 5.73 9.15 23.63
C GLY A 639 4.41 8.87 22.89
N TYR A 640 4.17 9.45 21.72
CA TYR A 640 3.09 9.06 20.82
C TYR A 640 3.45 7.76 20.12
N LYS A 641 2.97 6.64 20.65
CA LYS A 641 3.36 5.32 20.17
C LYS A 641 2.56 4.95 18.93
N THR A 642 3.15 5.17 17.76
CA THR A 642 2.56 4.80 16.47
C THR A 642 2.22 3.31 16.46
N VAL A 643 1.00 2.97 16.06
CA VAL A 643 0.51 1.59 15.88
C VAL A 643 0.22 1.27 14.42
N LEU A 644 0.00 2.29 13.60
CA LEU A 644 -0.29 2.16 12.18
C LEU A 644 -0.02 3.47 11.44
N THR A 645 0.25 3.37 10.14
CA THR A 645 0.21 4.49 9.20
C THR A 645 -0.76 4.20 8.06
N VAL A 646 -1.52 5.22 7.63
CA VAL A 646 -2.47 5.13 6.51
C VAL A 646 -2.20 6.26 5.55
N HIS A 647 -1.48 6.01 4.46
CA HIS A 647 -0.95 7.03 3.55
C HIS A 647 -0.03 8.02 4.29
N ASP A 648 -0.47 9.25 4.45
CA ASP A 648 0.26 10.34 5.09
C ASP A 648 -0.23 10.61 6.53
N GLU A 649 -1.05 9.68 7.08
CA GLU A 649 -1.65 9.71 8.41
C GLU A 649 -0.87 8.82 9.38
N ALA A 650 -0.64 9.31 10.60
CA ALA A 650 -0.12 8.55 11.73
C ALA A 650 -1.22 8.28 12.74
N ILE A 651 -1.40 7.01 13.12
CA ILE A 651 -2.32 6.56 14.17
C ILE A 651 -1.48 6.16 15.37
N THR A 652 -1.64 6.86 16.50
CA THR A 652 -0.84 6.64 17.69
C THR A 652 -1.71 6.29 18.88
N GLU A 653 -1.19 5.45 19.77
CA GLU A 653 -1.69 5.26 21.12
C GLU A 653 -0.90 6.17 22.09
N ALA A 654 -1.59 6.99 22.84
CA ALA A 654 -1.00 7.85 23.85
C ALA A 654 -1.77 7.75 25.18
N PRO A 655 -1.16 8.08 26.34
CA PRO A 655 -1.89 8.21 27.58
C PRO A 655 -3.06 9.18 27.47
N ASP A 656 -4.20 8.87 28.11
CA ASP A 656 -5.38 9.72 28.07
C ASP A 656 -5.25 10.89 29.07
N THR A 657 -4.33 11.78 28.76
CA THR A 657 -4.04 13.00 29.52
C THR A 657 -3.91 14.21 28.61
N ALA A 658 -4.00 15.41 29.15
CA ALA A 658 -3.82 16.66 28.41
C ALA A 658 -2.39 16.85 27.83
N ASP A 659 -1.42 16.13 28.36
CA ASP A 659 -0.04 16.19 27.86
C ASP A 659 0.14 15.60 26.46
N TYR A 660 -0.79 14.75 26.04
CA TYR A 660 -0.81 14.11 24.73
C TYR A 660 -1.99 14.59 23.90
N SER A 661 -1.92 15.83 23.41
CA SER A 661 -2.98 16.41 22.59
C SER A 661 -2.69 16.33 21.10
N LEU A 662 -3.76 16.49 20.30
CA LEU A 662 -3.66 16.61 18.84
C LEU A 662 -2.78 17.79 18.42
N GLU A 663 -2.88 18.93 19.11
CA GLU A 663 -2.09 20.12 18.78
C GLU A 663 -0.60 19.85 18.94
N LYS A 664 -0.19 19.17 20.02
CA LYS A 664 1.21 18.78 20.22
C LYS A 664 1.67 17.76 19.18
N MET A 665 0.82 16.78 18.85
CA MET A 665 1.13 15.82 17.79
C MET A 665 1.29 16.49 16.44
N SER A 666 0.37 17.39 16.08
CA SER A 666 0.43 18.16 14.83
C SER A 666 1.67 19.04 14.75
N ALA A 667 2.06 19.69 15.85
CA ALA A 667 3.29 20.47 15.92
C ALA A 667 4.54 19.61 15.67
N LEU A 668 4.63 18.41 16.28
CA LEU A 668 5.71 17.45 16.02
C LEU A 668 5.72 16.95 14.57
N MET A 669 4.57 16.72 13.96
CA MET A 669 4.49 16.31 12.56
C MET A 669 4.94 17.42 11.61
N THR A 670 4.57 18.66 11.88
CA THR A 670 4.86 19.81 11.02
C THR A 670 6.23 20.45 11.25
N GLU A 671 7.01 19.98 12.23
CA GLU A 671 8.40 20.36 12.37
C GLU A 671 9.20 19.96 11.13
N LEU A 672 9.79 20.97 10.47
CA LEU A 672 10.51 20.74 9.22
C LEU A 672 11.91 20.16 9.47
N PRO A 673 12.27 19.06 8.82
CA PRO A 673 13.67 18.64 8.77
C PRO A 673 14.50 19.66 7.98
N THR A 674 15.80 19.71 8.26
CA THR A 674 16.72 20.69 7.66
C THR A 674 16.73 20.68 6.12
N TRP A 675 16.46 19.52 5.54
CA TRP A 675 16.40 19.33 4.09
C TRP A 675 15.12 19.86 3.43
N ALA A 676 14.07 20.17 4.21
CA ALA A 676 12.76 20.66 3.73
C ALA A 676 12.51 22.13 4.02
N THR A 677 13.58 22.93 4.16
CA THR A 677 13.48 24.36 4.47
C THR A 677 12.55 25.08 3.48
N GLY A 678 11.61 25.89 3.99
CA GLY A 678 10.67 26.69 3.18
C GLY A 678 9.42 25.94 2.71
N LEU A 679 9.32 24.63 2.93
CA LEU A 679 8.12 23.88 2.62
C LEU A 679 6.98 24.28 3.58
N PRO A 680 5.80 24.73 3.10
CA PRO A 680 4.63 24.89 3.95
C PRO A 680 4.08 23.53 4.32
N LEU A 681 4.02 23.19 5.61
CA LEU A 681 3.54 21.91 6.09
C LEU A 681 2.48 22.11 7.17
N ALA A 682 1.36 21.41 7.04
CA ALA A 682 0.28 21.45 8.01
C ALA A 682 -0.26 20.03 8.27
N ALA A 683 -0.74 19.79 9.47
CA ALA A 683 -1.37 18.53 9.86
C ALA A 683 -2.66 18.82 10.61
N ALA A 684 -3.65 17.97 10.40
CA ALA A 684 -4.94 18.02 11.08
C ALA A 684 -5.35 16.59 11.49
N GLY A 685 -6.24 16.48 12.46
CA GLY A 685 -6.66 15.17 12.94
C GLY A 685 -7.67 15.25 14.05
N TYR A 686 -7.66 14.23 14.93
CA TYR A 686 -8.60 14.12 16.05
C TYR A 686 -8.03 13.24 17.17
N GLU A 687 -8.68 13.33 18.31
CA GLU A 687 -8.53 12.41 19.44
C GLU A 687 -9.79 11.57 19.56
N ALA A 688 -9.64 10.27 19.80
CA ALA A 688 -10.77 9.37 19.95
C ALA A 688 -10.37 8.07 20.68
N TYR A 689 -11.35 7.31 21.14
CA TYR A 689 -11.13 5.95 21.65
C TYR A 689 -11.28 4.88 20.56
N ARG A 690 -11.78 5.27 19.41
CA ARG A 690 -12.01 4.42 18.24
C ARG A 690 -11.56 5.15 16.96
N TYR A 691 -10.85 4.44 16.07
CA TYR A 691 -10.40 5.03 14.82
C TYR A 691 -11.59 5.31 13.90
N LYS A 692 -11.58 6.48 13.29
CA LYS A 692 -12.59 6.98 12.35
C LYS A 692 -11.91 7.62 11.13
N LYS A 693 -12.66 7.93 10.09
CA LYS A 693 -12.19 8.73 8.95
C LYS A 693 -13.27 9.76 8.63
N ASP A 694 -12.86 11.02 8.65
CA ASP A 694 -13.72 12.16 8.29
C ASP A 694 -13.96 12.25 6.78
#